data_346e8ed4e0ff747e4e752029972b781f
#
_entry.id   346e8ed4e0ff747e4e752029972b781f
#
_cell.length_a   1.000
_cell.length_b   1.000
_cell.length_c   1.000
_cell.angle_alpha   90.00
_cell.angle_beta   90.00
_cell.angle_gamma   90.00
#
_symmetry.space_group_name_H-M   'P 1'
#
loop_
_entity.id
_entity.type
_entity.pdbx_description
1 polymer ?
#
loop_
_entity_poly.entity_id
_entity_poly.type
_entity_poly.pdbx_seq_one_letter_code
_entity_poly.pdbx_strand_id
1 'polypeptide(L)'
;MQIDEILAKLKPLLGKEEVDRLWRTYVALSAKNRAMFERVLMLRLANSLGTTFEQEMILLEPPSKEAAVGEYALGSVCYGTEALHTFGLRESELIQHTAIFGRSGSGKTNVGFLFVLNLIKQNKPFLVFDWKRNYRDLLSLPECSCITVYTVGRNIAPFHFNPLEPPPGTQPTTWLKKLIEIMAHAYFLGEGCAFLLQKALAAVYKESASQNRSPTMADLQEYLYRYKAKGREGGWMDSTLRAVGVLCFGETGRVLNAKRPTPIQDILGKRVILELDALTNTDKTFLIEALLLWIHHFRLTQSERETFKHAIMIEEAHHILLRKKQEVTGSESVTDILLREIRELGEAVILLDQHPSLISKPALGNTYCTIAMNLKHRGDTRMVADCLHLDSEQTEHLTRLPVGHAVVKLQDRYFRPFLVKFPLVQIKKGVLADEMIQRGSEADYAEDEMPSEPADLQVAQDEAAFLQDIVEHRFSPVVERYTRLGLSARKGNEIQRSLTVKGFVTSEAVSDGRCRRKILSLTEKGRALLGLPEEGKRSGGVQHQFWVERMAVELEAGGYQVEREFPVGEGKTIDLVAVKDGKKIAIEVETGKSDALGNIRKCLDAGFDSVVCLTVGAELANSIREQVRNAGLNESKIRVTDILQNSISTVIYSGDGSARN
;
A
#
# COMPACT_ATOMS: atom_id res chain seq x y z
N MET A 1 45.42 -9.14 -20.06
CA MET A 1 45.34 -7.83 -19.34
C MET A 1 46.69 -7.18 -19.49
N GLN A 2 46.74 -5.95 -19.97
CA GLN A 2 48.01 -5.20 -20.13
C GLN A 2 48.53 -4.72 -18.78
N ILE A 3 49.84 -4.49 -18.66
CA ILE A 3 50.47 -4.05 -17.38
C ILE A 3 49.79 -2.79 -16.78
N ASP A 4 49.40 -1.85 -17.65
CA ASP A 4 48.76 -0.62 -17.23
C ASP A 4 47.42 -0.86 -16.55
N GLU A 5 46.64 -1.85 -17.03
CA GLU A 5 45.39 -2.28 -16.41
C GLU A 5 45.62 -2.96 -15.04
N ILE A 6 46.66 -3.79 -14.92
CA ILE A 6 47.01 -4.45 -13.66
C ILE A 6 47.41 -3.42 -12.63
N LEU A 7 48.25 -2.47 -12.99
CA LEU A 7 48.73 -1.41 -12.10
C LEU A 7 47.61 -0.43 -11.72
N ALA A 8 46.73 -0.10 -12.67
CA ALA A 8 45.54 0.69 -12.36
C ALA A 8 44.64 0.02 -11.32
N LYS A 9 44.41 -1.29 -11.44
CA LYS A 9 43.65 -2.09 -10.48
C LYS A 9 44.36 -2.29 -9.14
N LEU A 10 45.68 -2.28 -9.09
CA LEU A 10 46.47 -2.37 -7.84
C LEU A 10 46.60 -1.03 -7.11
N LYS A 11 46.44 0.09 -7.81
CA LYS A 11 46.62 1.44 -7.24
C LYS A 11 45.77 1.74 -5.99
N PRO A 12 44.47 1.38 -5.92
CA PRO A 12 43.67 1.60 -4.71
C PRO A 12 44.12 0.78 -3.49
N LEU A 13 44.80 -0.35 -3.73
CA LEU A 13 45.29 -1.27 -2.68
C LEU A 13 46.68 -0.89 -2.17
N LEU A 14 47.58 -0.50 -3.07
CA LEU A 14 48.99 -0.31 -2.77
C LEU A 14 49.40 1.16 -2.64
N GLY A 15 48.56 2.09 -3.12
CA GLY A 15 48.89 3.50 -3.20
C GLY A 15 49.77 3.88 -4.43
N LYS A 16 49.83 5.17 -4.73
CA LYS A 16 50.49 5.70 -5.92
C LYS A 16 52.00 5.41 -5.95
N GLU A 17 52.67 5.62 -4.81
CA GLU A 17 54.14 5.49 -4.73
C GLU A 17 54.60 4.05 -5.00
N GLU A 18 53.90 3.04 -4.48
CA GLU A 18 54.24 1.63 -4.70
C GLU A 18 53.95 1.22 -6.15
N VAL A 19 52.85 1.69 -6.74
CA VAL A 19 52.53 1.47 -8.15
C VAL A 19 53.58 2.10 -9.07
N ASP A 20 54.03 3.32 -8.78
CA ASP A 20 55.10 3.97 -9.55
C ASP A 20 56.45 3.21 -9.44
N ARG A 21 56.72 2.60 -8.27
CA ARG A 21 57.89 1.71 -8.07
C ARG A 21 57.76 0.45 -8.89
N LEU A 22 56.61 -0.20 -8.90
CA LEU A 22 56.34 -1.41 -9.70
C LEU A 22 56.44 -1.13 -11.20
N TRP A 23 55.95 0.02 -11.65
CA TRP A 23 56.10 0.49 -13.03
C TRP A 23 57.56 0.65 -13.43
N ARG A 24 58.38 1.34 -12.60
CA ARG A 24 59.81 1.52 -12.85
C ARG A 24 60.52 0.17 -12.90
N THR A 25 60.18 -0.75 -12.01
CA THR A 25 60.72 -2.11 -12.04
C THR A 25 60.36 -2.83 -13.33
N TYR A 26 59.10 -2.76 -13.77
CA TYR A 26 58.64 -3.36 -15.03
C TYR A 26 59.40 -2.86 -16.25
N VAL A 27 59.57 -1.55 -16.33
CA VAL A 27 60.31 -0.92 -17.48
C VAL A 27 61.77 -1.39 -17.53
N ALA A 28 62.42 -1.61 -16.38
CA ALA A 28 63.79 -2.07 -16.28
C ALA A 28 63.99 -3.56 -16.61
N LEU A 29 62.91 -4.37 -16.63
CA LEU A 29 62.99 -5.80 -16.91
C LEU A 29 63.15 -6.12 -18.41
N SER A 30 63.85 -7.22 -18.70
CA SER A 30 63.91 -7.80 -20.05
C SER A 30 62.53 -8.35 -20.49
N ALA A 31 62.26 -8.43 -21.80
CA ALA A 31 60.98 -8.89 -22.33
C ALA A 31 60.54 -10.24 -21.78
N LYS A 32 61.47 -11.19 -21.57
CA LYS A 32 61.17 -12.51 -20.97
C LYS A 32 60.72 -12.39 -19.49
N ASN A 33 61.30 -11.50 -18.72
CA ASN A 33 60.99 -11.33 -17.31
C ASN A 33 59.72 -10.45 -17.10
N ARG A 34 59.34 -9.61 -18.05
CA ARG A 34 58.09 -8.81 -17.99
C ARG A 34 56.86 -9.70 -17.92
N ALA A 35 56.77 -10.74 -18.76
CA ALA A 35 55.63 -11.68 -18.73
C ALA A 35 55.50 -12.42 -17.40
N MET A 36 56.64 -12.78 -16.78
CA MET A 36 56.62 -13.38 -15.43
C MET A 36 56.20 -12.39 -14.36
N PHE A 37 56.67 -11.15 -14.43
CA PHE A 37 56.32 -10.08 -13.50
C PHE A 37 54.84 -9.73 -13.58
N GLU A 38 54.26 -9.64 -14.77
CA GLU A 38 52.82 -9.46 -14.98
C GLU A 38 52.00 -10.57 -14.31
N ARG A 39 52.42 -11.85 -14.45
CA ARG A 39 51.78 -12.97 -13.77
C ARG A 39 51.84 -12.86 -12.26
N VAL A 40 52.98 -12.45 -11.72
CA VAL A 40 53.14 -12.23 -10.26
C VAL A 40 52.22 -11.12 -9.77
N LEU A 41 52.12 -10.02 -10.54
CA LEU A 41 51.22 -8.93 -10.21
C LEU A 41 49.75 -9.34 -10.32
N MET A 42 49.38 -10.14 -11.30
CA MET A 42 48.03 -10.73 -11.41
C MET A 42 47.71 -11.62 -10.22
N LEU A 43 48.63 -12.50 -9.79
CA LEU A 43 48.44 -13.32 -8.58
C LEU A 43 48.35 -12.47 -7.33
N ARG A 44 49.15 -11.40 -7.20
CA ARG A 44 49.05 -10.44 -6.09
C ARG A 44 47.70 -9.76 -6.07
N LEU A 45 47.21 -9.30 -7.23
CA LEU A 45 45.91 -8.70 -7.39
C LEU A 45 44.79 -9.68 -6.98
N ALA A 46 44.80 -10.92 -7.50
CA ALA A 46 43.83 -11.95 -7.19
C ALA A 46 43.81 -12.28 -5.68
N ASN A 47 44.98 -12.45 -5.08
CA ASN A 47 45.09 -12.71 -3.63
C ASN A 47 44.59 -11.53 -2.79
N SER A 48 44.94 -10.30 -3.16
CA SER A 48 44.49 -9.09 -2.47
C SER A 48 42.99 -8.85 -2.60
N LEU A 49 42.36 -9.33 -3.67
CA LEU A 49 40.90 -9.23 -3.88
C LEU A 49 40.14 -10.44 -3.32
N GLY A 50 40.82 -11.45 -2.75
CA GLY A 50 40.20 -12.64 -2.20
C GLY A 50 39.45 -13.49 -3.25
N THR A 51 39.82 -13.37 -4.54
CA THR A 51 39.12 -14.02 -5.65
C THR A 51 39.91 -15.24 -6.19
N THR A 52 39.18 -16.32 -6.47
CA THR A 52 39.57 -17.26 -7.53
C THR A 52 39.28 -16.61 -8.90
N PHE A 53 40.08 -16.90 -9.92
CA PHE A 53 40.00 -16.32 -11.28
C PHE A 53 38.62 -16.40 -11.97
N GLU A 54 37.65 -17.09 -11.36
CA GLU A 54 36.30 -17.34 -11.90
C GLU A 54 35.20 -16.41 -11.32
N GLN A 55 35.50 -15.59 -10.31
CA GLN A 55 34.49 -14.65 -9.76
C GLN A 55 34.61 -13.29 -10.46
N GLU A 56 33.64 -12.98 -11.29
CA GLU A 56 33.45 -11.64 -11.83
C GLU A 56 33.11 -10.68 -10.68
N MET A 57 34.01 -9.76 -10.35
CA MET A 57 33.82 -8.72 -9.34
C MET A 57 33.79 -7.35 -9.97
N ILE A 58 32.86 -6.52 -9.48
CA ILE A 58 32.86 -5.11 -9.84
C ILE A 58 34.01 -4.39 -9.13
N LEU A 59 34.91 -3.76 -9.88
CA LEU A 59 35.99 -2.94 -9.38
C LEU A 59 35.68 -1.49 -9.69
N LEU A 60 34.99 -0.81 -8.78
CA LEU A 60 34.73 0.63 -8.86
C LEU A 60 35.88 1.39 -8.18
N GLU A 61 36.33 2.48 -8.79
CA GLU A 61 37.39 3.33 -8.21
C GLU A 61 36.92 3.89 -6.86
N PRO A 62 37.62 3.61 -5.75
CA PRO A 62 37.20 4.09 -4.44
C PRO A 62 37.57 5.59 -4.25
N PRO A 63 36.77 6.37 -3.51
CA PRO A 63 37.16 7.71 -3.09
C PRO A 63 38.38 7.65 -2.15
N SER A 64 39.13 8.75 -2.03
CA SER A 64 40.15 8.85 -0.98
C SER A 64 39.50 8.84 0.41
N LYS A 65 40.30 8.59 1.45
CA LYS A 65 39.81 8.61 2.83
C LYS A 65 39.16 9.95 3.18
N GLU A 66 39.74 11.06 2.78
CA GLU A 66 39.25 12.43 2.99
C GLU A 66 37.92 12.66 2.24
N ALA A 67 37.78 12.05 1.05
CA ALA A 67 36.58 12.13 0.24
C ALA A 67 35.50 11.11 0.66
N ALA A 68 35.76 10.22 1.61
CA ALA A 68 34.81 9.22 2.08
C ALA A 68 34.21 9.55 3.47
N VAL A 69 34.97 10.21 4.34
CA VAL A 69 34.61 10.43 5.75
C VAL A 69 33.57 11.53 5.91
N GLY A 70 32.60 11.30 6.78
CA GLY A 70 31.57 12.24 7.25
C GLY A 70 31.09 11.88 8.66
N GLU A 71 30.36 12.80 9.29
CA GLU A 71 29.88 12.68 10.68
C GLU A 71 28.88 11.54 10.86
N TYR A 72 28.12 11.22 9.82
CA TYR A 72 27.15 10.12 9.78
C TYR A 72 27.79 8.88 9.17
N ALA A 73 28.57 8.15 9.98
CA ALA A 73 29.30 6.96 9.54
C ALA A 73 28.34 5.80 9.24
N LEU A 74 28.29 5.34 8.00
CA LEU A 74 27.32 4.37 7.53
C LEU A 74 27.93 2.99 7.24
N GLY A 75 29.19 2.93 6.77
CA GLY A 75 29.82 1.68 6.37
C GLY A 75 31.29 1.82 6.04
N SER A 76 31.80 0.89 5.26
CA SER A 76 33.19 0.88 4.78
C SER A 76 33.24 0.91 3.27
N VAL A 77 34.04 1.81 2.70
CA VAL A 77 34.40 1.79 1.27
C VAL A 77 35.13 0.48 0.98
N CYS A 78 34.73 -0.22 -0.06
CA CYS A 78 35.33 -1.46 -0.49
C CYS A 78 35.94 -1.35 -1.88
N TYR A 79 37.01 -2.12 -2.11
CA TYR A 79 37.54 -2.38 -3.42
C TYR A 79 37.65 -3.91 -3.61
N GLY A 80 36.76 -4.45 -4.43
CA GLY A 80 36.52 -5.88 -4.43
C GLY A 80 35.98 -6.36 -3.07
N THR A 81 36.67 -7.28 -2.41
CA THR A 81 36.33 -7.77 -1.05
C THR A 81 37.01 -6.98 0.06
N GLU A 82 38.04 -6.19 -0.26
CA GLU A 82 38.84 -5.48 0.73
C GLU A 82 38.13 -4.21 1.23
N ALA A 83 38.00 -4.06 2.55
CA ALA A 83 37.53 -2.86 3.20
C ALA A 83 38.68 -1.88 3.37
N LEU A 84 38.57 -0.68 2.80
CA LEU A 84 39.64 0.32 2.79
C LEU A 84 39.54 1.30 3.96
N HIS A 85 38.45 2.01 4.08
CA HIS A 85 38.22 3.04 5.09
C HIS A 85 36.73 3.31 5.29
N THR A 86 36.39 4.03 6.35
CA THR A 86 35.01 4.35 6.69
C THR A 86 34.36 5.28 5.64
N PHE A 87 33.11 4.99 5.29
CA PHE A 87 32.21 5.85 4.54
C PHE A 87 31.19 6.50 5.46
N GLY A 88 30.99 7.78 5.31
CA GLY A 88 29.94 8.53 6.00
C GLY A 88 29.51 9.77 5.21
N LEU A 89 28.28 10.23 5.48
CA LEU A 89 27.77 11.50 4.96
C LEU A 89 28.12 12.66 5.89
N ARG A 90 28.30 13.83 5.31
CA ARG A 90 28.39 15.09 6.04
C ARG A 90 26.99 15.64 6.30
N GLU A 91 26.81 16.46 7.33
CA GLU A 91 25.50 17.05 7.63
C GLU A 91 24.98 17.89 6.45
N SER A 92 25.85 18.66 5.80
CA SER A 92 25.54 19.43 4.60
C SER A 92 25.13 18.60 3.38
N GLU A 93 25.49 17.32 3.36
CA GLU A 93 25.11 16.38 2.32
C GLU A 93 23.80 15.64 2.68
N LEU A 94 23.65 15.27 3.95
CA LEU A 94 22.44 14.60 4.43
C LEU A 94 21.20 15.45 4.23
N ILE A 95 21.29 16.78 4.45
CA ILE A 95 20.19 17.71 4.23
C ILE A 95 19.73 17.76 2.76
N GLN A 96 20.60 17.39 1.82
CA GLN A 96 20.31 17.35 0.38
C GLN A 96 19.66 16.02 -0.07
N HIS A 97 19.09 15.29 0.85
CA HIS A 97 18.35 14.05 0.66
C HIS A 97 19.18 12.83 0.25
N THR A 98 18.69 11.66 0.62
CA THR A 98 19.31 10.38 0.31
C THR A 98 18.26 9.40 -0.21
N ALA A 99 18.59 8.64 -1.25
CA ALA A 99 17.76 7.55 -1.75
C ALA A 99 18.46 6.20 -1.57
N ILE A 100 17.73 5.20 -1.06
CA ILE A 100 18.21 3.85 -0.77
C ILE A 100 17.34 2.87 -1.53
N PHE A 101 17.90 2.19 -2.52
CA PHE A 101 17.21 1.24 -3.37
C PHE A 101 17.72 -0.19 -3.20
N GLY A 102 16.82 -1.16 -3.36
CA GLY A 102 17.20 -2.56 -3.34
C GLY A 102 15.99 -3.49 -3.19
N ARG A 103 16.11 -4.74 -3.61
CA ARG A 103 15.05 -5.74 -3.43
C ARG A 103 14.77 -6.05 -1.95
N SER A 104 13.67 -6.75 -1.68
CA SER A 104 13.43 -7.31 -0.35
C SER A 104 14.59 -8.23 0.06
N GLY A 105 15.04 -8.08 1.33
CA GLY A 105 16.16 -8.86 1.87
C GLY A 105 17.56 -8.40 1.42
N SER A 106 17.72 -7.29 0.69
CA SER A 106 19.04 -6.75 0.33
C SER A 106 19.76 -6.06 1.50
N GLY A 107 19.04 -5.65 2.55
CA GLY A 107 19.57 -4.93 3.71
C GLY A 107 19.16 -3.47 3.81
N LYS A 108 18.19 -2.97 3.01
CA LYS A 108 17.70 -1.59 3.06
C LYS A 108 17.31 -1.12 4.46
N THR A 109 16.47 -1.88 5.15
CA THR A 109 16.02 -1.54 6.51
C THR A 109 17.20 -1.45 7.48
N ASN A 110 18.23 -2.30 7.30
CA ASN A 110 19.46 -2.21 8.09
C ASN A 110 20.21 -0.91 7.84
N VAL A 111 20.27 -0.44 6.58
CA VAL A 111 20.83 0.89 6.26
C VAL A 111 19.98 1.99 6.89
N GLY A 112 18.65 1.87 6.87
CA GLY A 112 17.75 2.77 7.61
C GLY A 112 18.05 2.81 9.11
N PHE A 113 18.31 1.66 9.74
CA PHE A 113 18.73 1.60 11.15
C PHE A 113 20.04 2.34 11.40
N LEU A 114 21.02 2.20 10.50
CA LEU A 114 22.30 2.92 10.61
C LEU A 114 22.09 4.44 10.54
N PHE A 115 21.17 4.94 9.70
CA PHE A 115 20.80 6.35 9.69
C PHE A 115 20.19 6.79 11.01
N VAL A 116 19.21 6.03 11.54
CA VAL A 116 18.58 6.32 12.84
C VAL A 116 19.60 6.36 13.97
N LEU A 117 20.49 5.36 14.06
CA LEU A 117 21.54 5.32 15.08
C LEU A 117 22.51 6.51 14.97
N ASN A 118 22.89 6.91 13.76
CA ASN A 118 23.72 8.08 13.55
C ASN A 118 23.01 9.38 13.93
N LEU A 119 21.72 9.53 13.60
CA LEU A 119 20.91 10.69 14.01
C LEU A 119 20.83 10.79 15.53
N ILE A 120 20.64 9.67 16.23
CA ILE A 120 20.68 9.61 17.71
C ILE A 120 22.05 10.02 18.24
N LYS A 121 23.12 9.46 17.68
CA LYS A 121 24.50 9.80 18.07
C LYS A 121 24.82 11.28 17.88
N GLN A 122 24.31 11.90 16.83
CA GLN A 122 24.47 13.33 16.54
C GLN A 122 23.44 14.21 17.25
N ASN A 123 22.62 13.63 18.13
CA ASN A 123 21.56 14.31 18.88
C ASN A 123 20.55 15.04 17.97
N LYS A 124 20.21 14.47 16.81
CA LYS A 124 19.30 15.07 15.83
C LYS A 124 17.89 14.47 15.95
N PRO A 125 16.84 15.28 15.85
CA PRO A 125 15.45 14.79 15.79
C PRO A 125 15.15 14.17 14.43
N PHE A 126 14.19 13.24 14.43
CA PHE A 126 13.76 12.59 13.21
C PHE A 126 12.33 12.06 13.28
N LEU A 127 11.71 11.86 12.12
CA LEU A 127 10.43 11.21 11.91
C LEU A 127 10.58 10.06 10.92
N VAL A 128 10.26 8.84 11.37
CA VAL A 128 10.24 7.64 10.50
C VAL A 128 8.79 7.26 10.20
N PHE A 129 8.43 7.22 8.93
CA PHE A 129 7.19 6.60 8.45
C PHE A 129 7.43 5.11 8.25
N ASP A 130 7.16 4.32 9.28
CA ASP A 130 7.37 2.87 9.27
C ASP A 130 6.17 2.14 8.67
N TRP A 131 6.34 1.64 7.47
CA TRP A 131 5.26 0.99 6.72
C TRP A 131 4.87 -0.39 7.25
N LYS A 132 5.82 -1.10 7.91
CA LYS A 132 5.74 -2.54 8.25
C LYS A 132 6.08 -2.88 9.71
N ARG A 133 6.19 -1.92 10.60
CA ARG A 133 6.59 -2.09 12.02
C ARG A 133 8.00 -2.67 12.18
N ASN A 134 8.94 -2.21 11.37
CA ASN A 134 10.32 -2.72 11.43
C ASN A 134 11.21 -1.96 12.43
N TYR A 135 10.92 -0.68 12.68
CA TYR A 135 11.82 0.22 13.42
C TYR A 135 11.64 0.15 14.93
N ARG A 136 10.52 -0.35 15.45
CA ARG A 136 10.32 -0.51 16.91
C ARG A 136 11.38 -1.39 17.56
N ASP A 137 11.88 -2.39 16.85
CA ASP A 137 12.89 -3.30 17.38
C ASP A 137 14.20 -2.60 17.76
N LEU A 138 14.46 -1.38 17.27
CA LEU A 138 15.56 -0.53 17.71
C LEU A 138 15.49 -0.19 19.20
N LEU A 139 14.30 -0.13 19.82
CA LEU A 139 14.14 0.10 21.26
C LEU A 139 14.79 -1.00 22.12
N SER A 140 15.16 -2.15 21.53
CA SER A 140 15.95 -3.17 22.22
C SER A 140 17.40 -2.73 22.49
N LEU A 141 17.87 -1.66 21.83
CA LEU A 141 19.18 -1.08 22.03
C LEU A 141 19.09 0.05 23.07
N PRO A 142 19.98 0.08 24.09
CA PRO A 142 19.93 1.10 25.15
C PRO A 142 20.00 2.54 24.63
N GLU A 143 20.80 2.79 23.61
CA GLU A 143 20.94 4.12 22.97
C GLU A 143 19.67 4.59 22.28
N CYS A 144 18.74 3.69 21.96
CA CYS A 144 17.48 3.99 21.29
C CYS A 144 16.30 4.25 22.25
N SER A 145 16.52 4.22 23.57
CA SER A 145 15.48 4.49 24.58
C SER A 145 14.84 5.88 24.47
N CYS A 146 15.49 6.81 23.74
CA CYS A 146 14.99 8.15 23.47
C CYS A 146 14.01 8.23 22.30
N ILE A 147 13.68 7.11 21.66
CA ILE A 147 12.72 7.06 20.53
C ILE A 147 11.29 6.95 21.08
N THR A 148 10.42 7.79 20.58
CA THR A 148 8.96 7.70 20.81
C THR A 148 8.31 6.98 19.65
N VAL A 149 7.53 5.93 19.93
CA VAL A 149 6.78 5.18 18.91
C VAL A 149 5.31 5.50 19.04
N TYR A 150 4.68 5.91 17.94
CA TYR A 150 3.23 6.03 17.82
C TYR A 150 2.69 4.91 16.94
N THR A 151 1.55 4.33 17.36
CA THR A 151 0.85 3.26 16.62
C THR A 151 -0.39 3.86 15.94
N VAL A 152 -0.21 4.35 14.73
CA VAL A 152 -1.24 5.09 13.99
C VAL A 152 -2.46 4.21 13.68
N GLY A 153 -3.64 4.62 14.12
CA GLY A 153 -4.88 3.87 13.98
C GLY A 153 -5.11 2.79 15.05
N ARG A 154 -4.18 2.63 16.01
CA ARG A 154 -4.31 1.72 17.15
C ARG A 154 -4.38 2.48 18.47
N ASN A 155 -4.91 1.84 19.53
CA ASN A 155 -5.10 2.46 20.84
C ASN A 155 -3.92 2.27 21.81
N ILE A 156 -2.77 1.74 21.34
CA ILE A 156 -1.62 1.41 22.20
C ILE A 156 -0.80 2.67 22.51
N ALA A 157 -0.38 3.38 21.47
CA ALA A 157 0.26 4.69 21.54
C ALA A 157 -0.33 5.53 20.39
N PRO A 158 -1.54 6.07 20.56
CA PRO A 158 -2.31 6.67 19.48
C PRO A 158 -1.63 7.92 18.94
N PHE A 159 -1.76 8.13 17.65
CA PHE A 159 -1.38 9.33 16.93
C PHE A 159 -2.63 9.96 16.33
N HIS A 160 -2.83 11.24 16.55
CA HIS A 160 -3.97 12.00 16.06
C HIS A 160 -3.50 13.17 15.22
N PHE A 161 -4.13 13.36 14.07
CA PHE A 161 -3.80 14.44 13.15
C PHE A 161 -5.07 15.03 12.55
N ASN A 162 -5.27 16.33 12.69
CA ASN A 162 -6.36 17.02 12.01
C ASN A 162 -5.84 17.68 10.72
N PRO A 163 -6.08 17.11 9.53
CA PRO A 163 -5.59 17.69 8.29
C PRO A 163 -6.24 19.03 7.93
N LEU A 164 -7.37 19.36 8.54
CA LEU A 164 -8.05 20.66 8.34
C LEU A 164 -7.49 21.75 9.25
N GLU A 165 -6.57 21.45 10.15
CA GLU A 165 -5.92 22.45 10.99
C GLU A 165 -4.57 22.86 10.40
N PRO A 166 -4.48 24.08 9.82
CA PRO A 166 -3.22 24.56 9.24
C PRO A 166 -2.17 24.80 10.32
N PRO A 167 -0.88 24.69 10.00
CA PRO A 167 0.18 25.06 10.93
C PRO A 167 0.10 26.55 11.31
N PRO A 168 0.54 26.90 12.53
CA PRO A 168 0.57 28.30 12.98
C PRO A 168 1.26 29.23 11.98
N GLY A 169 0.66 30.40 11.75
CA GLY A 169 1.17 31.39 10.79
C GLY A 169 0.80 31.13 9.33
N THR A 170 0.15 30.03 9.01
CA THR A 170 -0.30 29.72 7.65
C THR A 170 -1.75 30.15 7.42
N GLN A 171 -2.01 30.85 6.32
CA GLN A 171 -3.36 31.24 5.94
C GLN A 171 -4.22 30.03 5.58
N PRO A 172 -5.42 29.85 6.20
CA PRO A 172 -6.28 28.69 5.96
C PRO A 172 -6.62 28.47 4.48
N THR A 173 -6.85 29.54 3.71
CA THR A 173 -7.18 29.45 2.29
C THR A 173 -6.02 28.90 1.45
N THR A 174 -4.79 29.28 1.77
CA THR A 174 -3.58 28.74 1.09
C THR A 174 -3.38 27.26 1.43
N TRP A 175 -3.52 26.93 2.69
CA TRP A 175 -3.45 25.56 3.21
C TRP A 175 -4.47 24.65 2.51
N LEU A 176 -5.74 25.04 2.54
CA LEU A 176 -6.84 24.23 1.99
C LEU A 176 -6.72 23.97 0.51
N LYS A 177 -6.25 24.93 -0.28
CA LYS A 177 -6.03 24.69 -1.73
C LYS A 177 -5.07 23.54 -1.96
N LYS A 178 -3.93 23.53 -1.29
CA LYS A 178 -2.93 22.46 -1.40
C LYS A 178 -3.42 21.14 -0.82
N LEU A 179 -4.16 21.16 0.28
CA LEU A 179 -4.75 19.96 0.87
C LEU A 179 -5.79 19.33 -0.08
N ILE A 180 -6.60 20.14 -0.76
CA ILE A 180 -7.55 19.65 -1.77
C ILE A 180 -6.81 18.97 -2.93
N GLU A 181 -5.69 19.52 -3.39
CA GLU A 181 -4.84 18.90 -4.41
C GLU A 181 -4.32 17.53 -3.95
N ILE A 182 -3.85 17.42 -2.69
CA ILE A 182 -3.44 16.14 -2.09
C ILE A 182 -4.61 15.15 -2.02
N MET A 183 -5.81 15.60 -1.56
CA MET A 183 -7.00 14.76 -1.54
C MET A 183 -7.39 14.28 -2.94
N ALA A 184 -7.40 15.20 -3.91
CA ALA A 184 -7.72 14.88 -5.30
C ALA A 184 -6.73 13.86 -5.87
N HIS A 185 -5.47 13.99 -5.53
CA HIS A 185 -4.40 13.11 -5.96
C HIS A 185 -4.47 11.72 -5.29
N ALA A 186 -4.68 11.64 -3.97
CA ALA A 186 -4.75 10.38 -3.23
C ALA A 186 -5.99 9.54 -3.60
N TYR A 187 -7.13 10.21 -3.82
CA TYR A 187 -8.43 9.55 -4.06
C TYR A 187 -8.92 9.64 -5.51
N PHE A 188 -8.07 10.09 -6.44
CA PHE A 188 -8.39 10.23 -7.87
C PHE A 188 -9.65 11.05 -8.14
N LEU A 189 -9.74 12.22 -7.49
CA LEU A 189 -10.86 13.14 -7.66
C LEU A 189 -10.61 14.09 -8.83
N GLY A 190 -11.63 14.27 -9.68
CA GLY A 190 -11.59 15.25 -10.78
C GLY A 190 -11.82 16.69 -10.31
N GLU A 191 -11.61 17.66 -11.21
CA GLU A 191 -11.74 19.11 -10.93
C GLU A 191 -13.11 19.51 -10.34
N GLY A 192 -14.20 18.86 -10.78
CA GLY A 192 -15.53 19.12 -10.23
C GLY A 192 -15.65 18.74 -8.74
N CYS A 193 -14.99 17.66 -8.31
CA CYS A 193 -14.93 17.26 -6.91
C CYS A 193 -14.04 18.24 -6.10
N ALA A 194 -12.92 18.68 -6.67
CA ALA A 194 -12.04 19.67 -6.04
C ALA A 194 -12.78 21.01 -5.83
N PHE A 195 -13.54 21.47 -6.81
CA PHE A 195 -14.39 22.65 -6.67
C PHE A 195 -15.45 22.48 -5.57
N LEU A 196 -16.10 21.31 -5.50
CA LEU A 196 -17.09 21.02 -4.47
C LEU A 196 -16.46 20.98 -3.07
N LEU A 197 -15.27 20.36 -2.95
CA LEU A 197 -14.49 20.37 -1.70
C LEU A 197 -14.12 21.78 -1.27
N GLN A 198 -13.66 22.64 -2.19
CA GLN A 198 -13.33 24.02 -1.88
C GLN A 198 -14.54 24.78 -1.33
N LYS A 199 -15.71 24.61 -1.96
CA LYS A 199 -16.97 25.24 -1.54
C LYS A 199 -17.42 24.73 -0.17
N ALA A 200 -17.36 23.42 0.06
CA ALA A 200 -17.75 22.79 1.32
C ALA A 200 -16.81 23.19 2.46
N LEU A 201 -15.51 23.14 2.26
CA LEU A 201 -14.53 23.54 3.27
C LEU A 201 -14.65 25.00 3.65
N ALA A 202 -14.87 25.92 2.69
CA ALA A 202 -15.09 27.33 2.99
C ALA A 202 -16.31 27.54 3.90
N ALA A 203 -17.39 26.78 3.69
CA ALA A 203 -18.58 26.83 4.53
C ALA A 203 -18.34 26.24 5.93
N VAL A 204 -17.71 25.07 6.00
CA VAL A 204 -17.39 24.39 7.26
C VAL A 204 -16.46 25.24 8.13
N TYR A 205 -15.44 25.87 7.54
CA TYR A 205 -14.58 26.81 8.28
C TYR A 205 -15.34 27.99 8.86
N LYS A 206 -16.30 28.54 8.09
CA LYS A 206 -17.14 29.65 8.57
C LYS A 206 -18.04 29.21 9.72
N GLU A 207 -18.62 28.01 9.65
CA GLU A 207 -19.44 27.44 10.74
C GLU A 207 -18.59 27.18 12.00
N SER A 208 -17.41 26.57 11.85
CA SER A 208 -16.52 26.24 12.97
C SER A 208 -15.90 27.48 13.63
N ALA A 209 -15.61 28.54 12.86
CA ALA A 209 -15.11 29.80 13.38
C ALA A 209 -16.09 30.43 14.39
N SER A 210 -17.42 30.30 14.18
CA SER A 210 -18.43 30.77 15.12
C SER A 210 -18.40 29.99 16.46
N GLN A 211 -17.82 28.78 16.47
CA GLN A 211 -17.67 27.91 17.65
C GLN A 211 -16.27 27.98 18.28
N ASN A 212 -15.38 28.83 17.75
CA ASN A 212 -13.99 28.99 18.17
C ASN A 212 -13.20 27.68 18.20
N ARG A 213 -13.37 26.83 17.17
CA ARG A 213 -12.67 25.57 17.02
C ARG A 213 -12.22 25.33 15.57
N SER A 214 -11.20 24.49 15.38
CA SER A 214 -10.84 23.99 14.08
C SER A 214 -11.88 22.95 13.59
N PRO A 215 -12.26 22.97 12.29
CA PRO A 215 -13.11 21.93 11.73
C PRO A 215 -12.39 20.58 11.64
N THR A 216 -13.15 19.49 11.59
CA THR A 216 -12.66 18.13 11.36
C THR A 216 -13.18 17.56 10.04
N MET A 217 -12.62 16.42 9.61
CA MET A 217 -13.14 15.71 8.42
C MET A 217 -14.58 15.24 8.63
N ALA A 218 -14.98 14.95 9.87
CA ALA A 218 -16.37 14.62 10.22
C ALA A 218 -17.32 15.80 10.01
N ASP A 219 -16.91 17.02 10.36
CA ASP A 219 -17.70 18.23 10.09
C ASP A 219 -17.88 18.44 8.57
N LEU A 220 -16.83 18.19 7.79
CA LEU A 220 -16.90 18.23 6.32
C LEU A 220 -17.87 17.19 5.79
N GLN A 221 -17.80 15.97 6.30
CA GLN A 221 -18.70 14.88 5.92
C GLN A 221 -20.16 15.25 6.22
N GLU A 222 -20.45 15.74 7.42
CA GLU A 222 -21.77 16.16 7.82
C GLU A 222 -22.32 17.30 6.95
N TYR A 223 -21.49 18.29 6.63
CA TYR A 223 -21.85 19.36 5.71
C TYR A 223 -22.23 18.82 4.31
N LEU A 224 -21.40 17.92 3.76
CA LEU A 224 -21.64 17.31 2.44
C LEU A 224 -22.94 16.50 2.41
N TYR A 225 -23.33 15.84 3.51
CA TYR A 225 -24.63 15.16 3.61
C TYR A 225 -25.82 16.12 3.60
N ARG A 226 -25.68 17.27 4.23
CA ARG A 226 -26.73 18.31 4.27
C ARG A 226 -26.81 19.11 2.95
N TYR A 227 -25.73 19.11 2.16
CA TYR A 227 -25.64 19.89 0.93
C TYR A 227 -26.53 19.31 -0.18
N LYS A 228 -27.40 20.16 -0.76
CA LYS A 228 -28.29 19.77 -1.86
C LYS A 228 -27.61 20.04 -3.21
N ALA A 229 -26.90 19.07 -3.73
CA ALA A 229 -26.30 19.15 -5.05
C ALA A 229 -27.35 19.26 -6.17
N LYS A 230 -27.11 20.12 -7.18
CA LYS A 230 -28.00 20.31 -8.33
C LYS A 230 -27.29 19.99 -9.65
N GLY A 231 -28.00 19.36 -10.57
CA GLY A 231 -27.48 19.08 -11.91
C GLY A 231 -26.21 18.21 -11.88
N ARG A 232 -25.13 18.66 -12.51
CA ARG A 232 -23.85 17.94 -12.60
C ARG A 232 -23.15 17.75 -11.25
N GLU A 233 -23.44 18.59 -10.27
CA GLU A 233 -22.85 18.47 -8.93
C GLU A 233 -23.21 17.13 -8.26
N GLY A 234 -24.30 16.46 -8.63
CA GLY A 234 -24.72 15.17 -8.06
C GLY A 234 -23.66 14.06 -8.25
N GLY A 235 -23.10 13.95 -9.45
CA GLY A 235 -22.04 12.98 -9.72
C GLY A 235 -20.72 13.30 -9.02
N TRP A 236 -20.38 14.58 -8.89
CA TRP A 236 -19.21 15.03 -8.11
C TRP A 236 -19.41 14.78 -6.62
N MET A 237 -20.64 14.99 -6.12
CA MET A 237 -21.00 14.75 -4.72
C MET A 237 -20.79 13.29 -4.33
N ASP A 238 -21.23 12.33 -5.14
CA ASP A 238 -21.05 10.90 -4.85
C ASP A 238 -19.56 10.52 -4.76
N SER A 239 -18.72 11.07 -5.65
CA SER A 239 -17.27 10.83 -5.61
C SER A 239 -16.60 11.52 -4.42
N THR A 240 -17.00 12.74 -4.09
CA THR A 240 -16.49 13.51 -2.96
C THR A 240 -16.87 12.85 -1.63
N LEU A 241 -18.14 12.45 -1.46
CA LEU A 241 -18.61 11.74 -0.27
C LEU A 241 -17.90 10.41 -0.06
N ARG A 242 -17.61 9.68 -1.15
CA ARG A 242 -16.83 8.45 -1.06
C ARG A 242 -15.43 8.70 -0.50
N ALA A 243 -14.72 9.72 -1.00
CA ALA A 243 -13.37 10.04 -0.53
C ALA A 243 -13.37 10.53 0.92
N VAL A 244 -14.25 11.49 1.26
CA VAL A 244 -14.36 12.00 2.64
C VAL A 244 -14.87 10.91 3.59
N GLY A 245 -15.78 10.04 3.13
CA GLY A 245 -16.29 8.92 3.93
C GLY A 245 -15.19 7.93 4.34
N VAL A 246 -14.24 7.63 3.45
CA VAL A 246 -13.08 6.79 3.80
C VAL A 246 -12.23 7.45 4.89
N LEU A 247 -12.00 8.76 4.80
CA LEU A 247 -11.22 9.53 5.80
C LEU A 247 -11.91 9.67 7.16
N CYS A 248 -13.22 9.39 7.22
CA CYS A 248 -13.99 9.41 8.46
C CYS A 248 -14.29 8.00 9.02
N PHE A 249 -13.85 6.94 8.35
CA PHE A 249 -14.20 5.57 8.71
C PHE A 249 -13.06 4.81 9.40
N GLY A 250 -13.40 3.95 10.36
CA GLY A 250 -12.48 2.99 11.01
C GLY A 250 -11.26 3.64 11.65
N GLU A 251 -10.13 3.01 11.47
CA GLU A 251 -8.83 3.43 12.01
C GLU A 251 -8.43 4.82 11.51
N THR A 252 -8.62 5.07 10.22
CA THR A 252 -8.33 6.37 9.59
C THR A 252 -9.19 7.48 10.17
N GLY A 253 -10.48 7.20 10.38
CA GLY A 253 -11.40 8.14 11.02
C GLY A 253 -10.99 8.52 12.45
N ARG A 254 -10.49 7.57 13.23
CA ARG A 254 -9.97 7.84 14.58
C ARG A 254 -8.73 8.73 14.56
N VAL A 255 -7.83 8.51 13.60
CA VAL A 255 -6.62 9.32 13.44
C VAL A 255 -6.95 10.77 13.05
N LEU A 256 -7.87 10.96 12.07
CA LEU A 256 -8.08 12.26 11.43
C LEU A 256 -9.20 13.12 12.04
N ASN A 257 -10.00 12.59 12.98
CA ASN A 257 -11.15 13.29 13.57
C ASN A 257 -11.04 13.51 15.07
N ALA A 258 -9.87 13.37 15.65
CA ALA A 258 -9.66 13.63 17.06
C ALA A 258 -9.86 15.11 17.37
N LYS A 259 -10.55 15.41 18.47
CA LYS A 259 -10.78 16.79 18.95
C LYS A 259 -9.49 17.47 19.42
N ARG A 260 -8.52 16.68 19.88
CA ARG A 260 -7.20 17.14 20.31
C ARG A 260 -6.15 16.38 19.49
N PRO A 261 -5.64 16.96 18.39
CA PRO A 261 -4.58 16.35 17.61
C PRO A 261 -3.27 16.34 18.39
N THR A 262 -2.40 15.38 18.09
CA THR A 262 -1.03 15.34 18.59
C THR A 262 -0.28 16.59 18.08
N PRO A 263 0.39 17.37 18.94
CA PRO A 263 1.08 18.58 18.51
C PRO A 263 2.26 18.25 17.60
N ILE A 264 2.13 18.49 16.28
CA ILE A 264 3.16 18.15 15.29
C ILE A 264 4.47 18.91 15.57
N GLN A 265 4.39 20.14 16.12
CA GLN A 265 5.58 20.92 16.50
C GLN A 265 6.46 20.17 17.52
N ASP A 266 5.85 19.47 18.48
CA ASP A 266 6.58 18.70 19.50
C ASP A 266 7.24 17.46 18.89
N ILE A 267 6.58 16.85 17.91
CA ILE A 267 7.13 15.71 17.16
C ILE A 267 8.41 16.10 16.42
N LEU A 268 8.45 17.29 15.82
CA LEU A 268 9.61 17.77 15.07
C LEU A 268 10.83 18.09 15.95
N GLY A 269 10.66 18.15 17.26
CA GLY A 269 11.76 18.26 18.24
C GLY A 269 12.19 16.92 18.84
N LYS A 270 11.48 15.84 18.56
CA LYS A 270 11.69 14.51 19.14
C LYS A 270 12.25 13.51 18.11
N ARG A 271 12.50 12.29 18.53
CA ARG A 271 12.88 11.15 17.69
C ARG A 271 11.69 10.21 17.61
N VAL A 272 10.98 10.23 16.49
CA VAL A 272 9.66 9.64 16.39
C VAL A 272 9.60 8.58 15.30
N ILE A 273 8.93 7.47 15.60
CA ILE A 273 8.53 6.45 14.65
C ILE A 273 7.00 6.44 14.61
N LEU A 274 6.42 6.60 13.41
CA LEU A 274 5.00 6.40 13.15
C LEU A 274 4.80 5.04 12.48
N GLU A 275 4.23 4.09 13.20
CA GLU A 275 3.85 2.78 12.65
C GLU A 275 2.52 2.89 11.93
N LEU A 276 2.52 2.61 10.63
CA LEU A 276 1.37 2.84 9.75
C LEU A 276 0.63 1.54 9.35
N ASP A 277 1.02 0.40 9.88
CA ASP A 277 0.57 -0.92 9.42
C ASP A 277 -0.94 -1.16 9.55
N ALA A 278 -1.64 -0.46 10.45
CA ALA A 278 -3.08 -0.54 10.59
C ALA A 278 -3.88 0.19 9.49
N LEU A 279 -3.26 1.11 8.74
CA LEU A 279 -3.91 1.88 7.69
C LEU A 279 -3.81 1.19 6.32
N THR A 280 -4.74 1.50 5.42
CA THR A 280 -4.65 1.10 3.99
C THR A 280 -3.53 1.88 3.28
N ASN A 281 -3.04 1.39 2.14
CA ASN A 281 -1.98 2.10 1.41
C ASN A 281 -2.39 3.50 0.97
N THR A 282 -3.65 3.69 0.57
CA THR A 282 -4.19 5.00 0.18
C THR A 282 -4.22 5.96 1.35
N ASP A 283 -4.66 5.48 2.54
CA ASP A 283 -4.75 6.31 3.74
C ASP A 283 -3.37 6.67 4.30
N LYS A 284 -2.41 5.73 4.24
CA LYS A 284 -0.99 5.99 4.54
C LYS A 284 -0.44 7.11 3.65
N THR A 285 -0.69 7.00 2.34
CA THR A 285 -0.24 7.99 1.35
C THR A 285 -0.82 9.36 1.68
N PHE A 286 -2.13 9.47 1.89
CA PHE A 286 -2.78 10.72 2.25
C PHE A 286 -2.21 11.31 3.55
N LEU A 287 -2.05 10.49 4.60
CA LEU A 287 -1.53 10.95 5.89
C LEU A 287 -0.11 11.49 5.75
N ILE A 288 0.77 10.78 5.05
CA ILE A 288 2.16 11.20 4.87
C ILE A 288 2.23 12.48 4.02
N GLU A 289 1.49 12.56 2.90
CA GLU A 289 1.46 13.76 2.06
C GLU A 289 0.92 14.99 2.83
N ALA A 290 -0.12 14.81 3.64
CA ALA A 290 -0.68 15.88 4.46
C ALA A 290 0.27 16.32 5.59
N LEU A 291 0.99 15.37 6.22
CA LEU A 291 2.02 15.70 7.22
C LEU A 291 3.23 16.39 6.61
N LEU A 292 3.70 15.95 5.43
CA LEU A 292 4.78 16.63 4.71
C LEU A 292 4.39 18.06 4.34
N LEU A 293 3.15 18.27 3.88
CA LEU A 293 2.61 19.60 3.60
C LEU A 293 2.58 20.45 4.88
N TRP A 294 2.15 19.85 6.02
CA TRP A 294 2.10 20.54 7.30
C TRP A 294 3.51 20.97 7.76
N ILE A 295 4.48 20.07 7.70
CA ILE A 295 5.88 20.32 8.07
C ILE A 295 6.46 21.43 7.18
N HIS A 296 6.26 21.36 5.88
CA HIS A 296 6.73 22.37 4.93
C HIS A 296 6.18 23.76 5.27
N HIS A 297 4.87 23.89 5.43
CA HIS A 297 4.24 25.19 5.77
C HIS A 297 4.68 25.70 7.14
N PHE A 298 4.83 24.83 8.13
CA PHE A 298 5.37 25.20 9.43
C PHE A 298 6.81 25.70 9.33
N ARG A 299 7.67 25.02 8.59
CA ARG A 299 9.06 25.43 8.37
C ARG A 299 9.17 26.74 7.59
N LEU A 300 8.25 27.03 6.68
CA LEU A 300 8.19 28.32 5.97
C LEU A 300 8.02 29.52 6.92
N THR A 301 7.39 29.33 8.07
CA THR A 301 7.21 30.40 9.07
C THR A 301 8.46 30.65 9.92
N GLN A 302 9.47 29.76 9.84
CA GLN A 302 10.71 29.88 10.59
C GLN A 302 11.76 30.70 9.80
N SER A 303 12.55 31.47 10.53
CA SER A 303 13.54 32.40 9.92
C SER A 303 14.82 31.74 9.43
N GLU A 304 15.26 30.65 10.09
CA GLU A 304 16.51 29.97 9.73
C GLU A 304 16.33 29.09 8.50
N ARG A 305 17.29 29.16 7.58
CA ARG A 305 17.31 28.40 6.32
C ARG A 305 18.62 27.61 6.20
N GLU A 306 18.62 26.59 5.37
CA GLU A 306 19.81 25.79 4.98
C GLU A 306 20.61 25.16 6.15
N THR A 307 20.06 25.17 7.35
CA THR A 307 20.63 24.49 8.52
C THR A 307 19.83 23.22 8.82
N PHE A 308 20.52 22.13 9.14
CA PHE A 308 19.88 20.86 9.48
C PHE A 308 19.02 21.01 10.75
N LYS A 309 17.73 20.82 10.63
CA LYS A 309 16.78 20.89 11.74
C LYS A 309 16.23 19.52 12.12
N HIS A 310 15.88 18.70 11.11
CA HIS A 310 15.17 17.44 11.33
C HIS A 310 15.36 16.50 10.13
N ALA A 311 15.21 15.20 10.34
CA ALA A 311 15.25 14.19 9.27
C ALA A 311 13.92 13.46 9.15
N ILE A 312 13.49 13.26 7.91
CA ILE A 312 12.28 12.48 7.58
C ILE A 312 12.71 11.24 6.83
N MET A 313 12.32 10.06 7.32
CA MET A 313 12.58 8.79 6.64
C MET A 313 11.27 8.20 6.15
N ILE A 314 11.24 7.82 4.87
CA ILE A 314 10.03 7.32 4.20
C ILE A 314 10.32 5.95 3.59
N GLU A 315 9.71 4.90 4.14
CA GLU A 315 9.71 3.56 3.53
C GLU A 315 8.67 3.47 2.41
N GLU A 316 8.90 2.60 1.42
CA GLU A 316 8.04 2.37 0.25
C GLU A 316 7.65 3.69 -0.45
N ALA A 317 8.63 4.56 -0.66
CA ALA A 317 8.48 5.94 -1.15
C ALA A 317 7.72 6.03 -2.50
N HIS A 318 7.70 4.95 -3.31
CA HIS A 318 6.95 4.91 -4.57
C HIS A 318 5.44 5.13 -4.40
N HIS A 319 4.87 4.85 -3.22
CA HIS A 319 3.45 5.13 -2.98
C HIS A 319 3.13 6.63 -2.95
N ILE A 320 4.09 7.44 -2.50
CA ILE A 320 3.96 8.89 -2.32
C ILE A 320 4.43 9.61 -3.58
N LEU A 321 5.56 9.18 -4.13
CA LEU A 321 6.26 9.79 -5.27
C LEU A 321 5.96 9.06 -6.60
N LEU A 322 4.73 8.62 -6.80
CA LEU A 322 4.36 7.74 -7.90
C LEU A 322 4.44 8.45 -9.26
N ARG A 323 5.36 8.01 -10.13
CA ARG A 323 5.55 8.53 -11.50
C ARG A 323 4.27 8.55 -12.33
N LYS A 324 3.44 7.51 -12.24
CA LYS A 324 2.18 7.39 -12.98
C LYS A 324 1.19 8.52 -12.64
N LYS A 325 1.28 9.11 -11.47
CA LYS A 325 0.43 10.23 -11.07
C LYS A 325 0.73 11.47 -11.92
N GLN A 326 2.01 11.77 -12.20
CA GLN A 326 2.40 12.87 -13.09
C GLN A 326 1.93 12.65 -14.54
N GLU A 327 2.01 11.40 -15.02
CA GLU A 327 1.58 11.05 -16.39
C GLU A 327 0.07 11.26 -16.58
N VAL A 328 -0.74 11.07 -15.53
CA VAL A 328 -2.21 11.26 -15.59
C VAL A 328 -2.62 12.71 -15.43
N THR A 329 -1.96 13.46 -14.56
CA THR A 329 -2.32 14.87 -14.27
C THR A 329 -1.66 15.86 -15.22
N GLY A 330 -0.57 15.47 -15.90
CA GLY A 330 0.23 16.35 -16.77
C GLY A 330 0.99 17.43 -16.01
N SER A 331 0.97 17.40 -14.67
CA SER A 331 1.64 18.35 -13.78
C SER A 331 2.48 17.66 -12.72
N GLU A 332 3.48 18.36 -12.19
CA GLU A 332 4.28 17.90 -11.06
C GLU A 332 3.39 17.78 -9.81
N SER A 333 3.57 16.72 -9.02
CA SER A 333 2.79 16.52 -7.79
C SER A 333 3.18 17.53 -6.72
N VAL A 334 2.25 17.87 -5.82
CA VAL A 334 2.54 18.73 -4.65
C VAL A 334 3.72 18.15 -3.85
N THR A 335 3.77 16.84 -3.70
CA THR A 335 4.82 16.16 -2.92
C THR A 335 6.20 16.25 -3.57
N ASP A 336 6.29 16.18 -4.90
CA ASP A 336 7.57 16.39 -5.62
C ASP A 336 8.09 17.83 -5.42
N ILE A 337 7.16 18.82 -5.47
CA ILE A 337 7.49 20.23 -5.21
C ILE A 337 7.97 20.41 -3.76
N LEU A 338 7.24 19.81 -2.80
CA LEU A 338 7.61 19.89 -1.39
C LEU A 338 9.00 19.31 -1.13
N LEU A 339 9.33 18.15 -1.70
CA LEU A 339 10.64 17.53 -1.54
C LEU A 339 11.77 18.41 -2.08
N ARG A 340 11.54 19.13 -3.17
CA ARG A 340 12.55 20.05 -3.70
C ARG A 340 12.79 21.26 -2.78
N GLU A 341 11.72 21.80 -2.18
CA GLU A 341 11.75 23.01 -1.37
C GLU A 341 12.17 22.75 0.08
N ILE A 342 11.83 21.58 0.63
CA ILE A 342 11.96 21.31 2.07
C ILE A 342 13.43 21.24 2.53
N ARG A 343 14.36 20.95 1.62
CA ARG A 343 15.81 21.01 1.86
C ARG A 343 16.24 22.38 2.39
N GLU A 344 15.82 23.46 1.72
CA GLU A 344 16.16 24.83 2.11
C GLU A 344 15.58 25.19 3.49
N LEU A 345 14.54 24.47 3.92
CA LEU A 345 13.88 24.65 5.20
C LEU A 345 14.52 23.88 6.36
N GLY A 346 15.54 23.08 6.08
CA GLY A 346 16.28 22.35 7.09
C GLY A 346 15.85 20.89 7.31
N GLU A 347 14.98 20.36 6.45
CA GLU A 347 14.52 18.98 6.52
C GLU A 347 15.31 18.06 5.58
N ALA A 348 15.99 17.06 6.14
CA ALA A 348 16.63 16.01 5.36
C ALA A 348 15.62 14.88 5.07
N VAL A 349 15.52 14.43 3.83
CA VAL A 349 14.63 13.31 3.48
C VAL A 349 15.46 12.09 3.07
N ILE A 350 15.14 10.94 3.66
CA ILE A 350 15.76 9.65 3.39
C ILE A 350 14.67 8.72 2.84
N LEU A 351 14.79 8.41 1.55
CA LEU A 351 13.83 7.56 0.83
C LEU A 351 14.34 6.12 0.80
N LEU A 352 13.50 5.16 1.18
CA LEU A 352 13.79 3.73 1.06
C LEU A 352 12.76 3.09 0.12
N ASP A 353 13.24 2.40 -0.93
CA ASP A 353 12.33 1.83 -1.91
C ASP A 353 12.83 0.52 -2.55
N GLN A 354 11.88 -0.31 -3.00
CA GLN A 354 12.13 -1.55 -3.74
C GLN A 354 11.93 -1.39 -5.24
N HIS A 355 11.16 -0.38 -5.66
CA HIS A 355 10.70 -0.16 -7.03
C HIS A 355 11.06 1.25 -7.55
N PRO A 356 12.36 1.60 -7.67
CA PRO A 356 12.79 2.92 -8.11
C PRO A 356 12.21 3.34 -9.45
N SER A 357 11.88 2.40 -10.35
CA SER A 357 11.23 2.70 -11.64
C SER A 357 9.82 3.29 -11.51
N LEU A 358 9.17 3.13 -10.36
CA LEU A 358 7.86 3.71 -10.06
C LEU A 358 7.96 5.13 -9.49
N ILE A 359 9.13 5.55 -9.03
CA ILE A 359 9.36 6.87 -8.44
C ILE A 359 9.46 7.94 -9.54
N SER A 360 8.96 9.12 -9.25
CA SER A 360 9.04 10.27 -10.14
C SER A 360 10.49 10.68 -10.42
N LYS A 361 10.77 11.13 -11.64
CA LYS A 361 12.12 11.59 -12.01
C LYS A 361 12.59 12.81 -11.20
N PRO A 362 11.74 13.83 -10.91
CA PRO A 362 12.13 14.94 -10.06
C PRO A 362 12.57 14.49 -8.66
N ALA A 363 11.88 13.55 -8.02
CA ALA A 363 12.27 13.05 -6.71
C ALA A 363 13.64 12.37 -6.72
N LEU A 364 13.92 11.55 -7.75
CA LEU A 364 15.23 10.90 -7.93
C LEU A 364 16.35 11.92 -8.19
N GLY A 365 16.08 12.94 -9.02
CA GLY A 365 17.04 13.99 -9.38
C GLY A 365 17.40 14.93 -8.24
N ASN A 366 16.58 15.00 -7.19
CA ASN A 366 16.79 15.89 -6.03
C ASN A 366 17.53 15.22 -4.86
N THR A 367 18.08 14.02 -5.03
CA THR A 367 18.86 13.33 -4.00
C THR A 367 20.35 13.52 -4.20
N TYR A 368 21.07 13.94 -3.15
CA TYR A 368 22.52 14.07 -3.15
C TYR A 368 23.24 12.73 -3.12
N CYS A 369 22.75 11.81 -2.28
CA CYS A 369 23.32 10.48 -2.13
C CYS A 369 22.34 9.42 -2.64
N THR A 370 22.82 8.58 -3.55
CA THR A 370 22.09 7.39 -4.02
C THR A 370 22.82 6.13 -3.59
N ILE A 371 22.14 5.27 -2.85
CA ILE A 371 22.63 3.98 -2.34
C ILE A 371 21.85 2.87 -3.04
N ALA A 372 22.51 2.13 -3.92
CA ALA A 372 21.91 1.04 -4.69
C ALA A 372 22.40 -0.32 -4.21
N MET A 373 21.55 -1.04 -3.51
CA MET A 373 21.78 -2.43 -3.11
C MET A 373 21.31 -3.38 -4.23
N ASN A 374 21.36 -4.69 -3.98
CA ASN A 374 20.90 -5.70 -4.95
C ASN A 374 19.48 -5.42 -5.45
N LEU A 375 19.31 -5.31 -6.76
CA LEU A 375 18.05 -5.14 -7.49
C LEU A 375 17.81 -6.34 -8.39
N LYS A 376 16.54 -6.77 -8.53
CA LYS A 376 16.19 -7.95 -9.33
C LYS A 376 15.49 -7.59 -10.65
N HIS A 377 14.62 -6.59 -10.63
CA HIS A 377 13.79 -6.24 -11.76
C HIS A 377 14.55 -5.35 -12.75
N ARG A 378 14.56 -5.72 -14.04
CA ARG A 378 15.34 -5.03 -15.09
C ARG A 378 15.03 -3.53 -15.20
N GLY A 379 13.74 -3.14 -15.05
CA GLY A 379 13.34 -1.72 -15.08
C GLY A 379 13.92 -0.92 -13.92
N ASP A 380 13.90 -1.51 -12.72
CA ASP A 380 14.47 -0.90 -11.50
C ASP A 380 15.99 -0.80 -11.60
N THR A 381 16.65 -1.88 -12.03
CA THR A 381 18.10 -1.91 -12.22
C THR A 381 18.56 -0.85 -13.21
N ARG A 382 17.89 -0.73 -14.36
CA ARG A 382 18.23 0.26 -15.38
C ARG A 382 18.04 1.69 -14.90
N MET A 383 16.91 1.98 -14.22
CA MET A 383 16.65 3.31 -13.70
C MET A 383 17.73 3.75 -12.70
N VAL A 384 18.13 2.86 -11.79
CA VAL A 384 19.17 3.15 -10.80
C VAL A 384 20.54 3.24 -11.44
N ALA A 385 20.86 2.38 -12.42
CA ALA A 385 22.11 2.44 -13.18
C ALA A 385 22.27 3.79 -13.91
N ASP A 386 21.18 4.30 -14.50
CA ASP A 386 21.17 5.62 -15.14
C ASP A 386 21.46 6.74 -14.11
N CYS A 387 20.88 6.67 -12.90
CA CYS A 387 21.15 7.64 -11.83
C CYS A 387 22.59 7.57 -11.32
N LEU A 388 23.16 6.38 -11.26
CA LEU A 388 24.53 6.14 -10.79
C LEU A 388 25.57 6.36 -11.88
N HIS A 389 25.18 6.52 -13.14
CA HIS A 389 26.02 6.56 -14.33
C HIS A 389 26.89 5.30 -14.51
N LEU A 390 26.27 4.12 -14.33
CA LEU A 390 26.93 2.83 -14.53
C LEU A 390 26.92 2.45 -16.00
N ASP A 391 27.98 1.80 -16.45
CA ASP A 391 28.01 1.13 -17.74
C ASP A 391 27.23 -0.20 -17.73
N SER A 392 27.17 -0.91 -18.85
CA SER A 392 26.38 -2.14 -18.97
C SER A 392 26.91 -3.28 -18.10
N GLU A 393 28.23 -3.43 -17.95
CA GLU A 393 28.86 -4.45 -17.12
C GLU A 393 28.60 -4.14 -15.62
N GLN A 394 28.82 -2.93 -15.22
CA GLN A 394 28.55 -2.46 -13.86
C GLN A 394 27.06 -2.58 -13.49
N THR A 395 26.16 -2.33 -14.46
CA THR A 395 24.71 -2.48 -14.27
C THR A 395 24.33 -3.93 -13.99
N GLU A 396 24.94 -4.90 -14.66
CA GLU A 396 24.68 -6.32 -14.40
C GLU A 396 25.09 -6.72 -12.99
N HIS A 397 26.18 -6.17 -12.47
CA HIS A 397 26.65 -6.44 -11.11
C HIS A 397 25.69 -5.97 -10.02
N LEU A 398 24.85 -4.94 -10.25
CA LEU A 398 23.81 -4.55 -9.28
C LEU A 398 22.89 -5.71 -8.91
N THR A 399 22.64 -6.63 -9.83
CA THR A 399 21.78 -7.80 -9.59
C THR A 399 22.47 -8.91 -8.79
N ARG A 400 23.79 -8.84 -8.65
CA ARG A 400 24.63 -9.86 -8.02
C ARG A 400 25.25 -9.39 -6.69
N LEU A 401 25.02 -8.14 -6.28
CA LEU A 401 25.57 -7.60 -5.05
C LEU A 401 25.20 -8.46 -3.83
N PRO A 402 26.16 -8.81 -2.97
CA PRO A 402 25.89 -9.51 -1.72
C PRO A 402 25.00 -8.65 -0.78
N VAL A 403 24.30 -9.31 0.14
CA VAL A 403 23.49 -8.61 1.17
C VAL A 403 24.39 -7.68 1.98
N GLY A 404 23.92 -6.46 2.23
CA GLY A 404 24.67 -5.44 2.97
C GLY A 404 25.73 -4.73 2.15
N HIS A 405 25.85 -4.99 0.85
CA HIS A 405 26.71 -4.22 -0.06
C HIS A 405 25.85 -3.34 -0.97
N ALA A 406 26.38 -2.16 -1.30
CA ALA A 406 25.74 -1.26 -2.25
C ALA A 406 26.76 -0.51 -3.10
N VAL A 407 26.34 -0.10 -4.28
CA VAL A 407 26.99 0.94 -5.05
C VAL A 407 26.43 2.28 -4.58
N VAL A 408 27.33 3.18 -4.21
CA VAL A 408 26.99 4.51 -3.70
C VAL A 408 27.52 5.58 -4.66
N LYS A 409 26.72 6.62 -4.88
CA LYS A 409 27.11 7.81 -5.62
C LYS A 409 26.75 9.07 -4.85
N LEU A 410 27.67 10.01 -4.80
CA LEU A 410 27.49 11.37 -4.27
C LEU A 410 27.48 12.37 -5.44
N GLN A 411 26.88 13.55 -5.25
CA GLN A 411 26.78 14.54 -6.32
C GLN A 411 28.07 15.37 -6.48
N ASP A 412 28.66 15.86 -5.40
CA ASP A 412 29.75 16.84 -5.47
C ASP A 412 31.09 16.30 -4.97
N ARG A 413 31.14 15.79 -3.73
CA ARG A 413 32.38 15.41 -3.05
C ARG A 413 33.16 14.33 -3.80
N TYR A 414 32.46 13.37 -4.41
CA TYR A 414 33.00 12.33 -5.26
C TYR A 414 31.94 11.84 -6.24
N PHE A 415 32.06 12.21 -7.48
CA PHE A 415 30.99 12.00 -8.49
C PHE A 415 31.01 10.63 -9.16
N ARG A 416 32.06 9.79 -8.95
CA ARG A 416 32.11 8.41 -9.45
C ARG A 416 31.36 7.48 -8.49
N PRO A 417 30.70 6.44 -9.00
CA PRO A 417 30.12 5.41 -8.14
C PRO A 417 31.23 4.59 -7.46
N PHE A 418 31.02 4.15 -6.23
CA PHE A 418 31.94 3.34 -5.46
C PHE A 418 31.20 2.32 -4.61
N LEU A 419 31.90 1.25 -4.21
CA LEU A 419 31.33 0.14 -3.44
C LEU A 419 31.42 0.40 -1.94
N VAL A 420 30.32 0.14 -1.22
CA VAL A 420 30.26 0.26 0.25
C VAL A 420 29.66 -1.02 0.84
N LYS A 421 30.27 -1.49 1.92
CA LYS A 421 29.74 -2.54 2.79
C LYS A 421 29.19 -1.91 4.06
N PHE A 422 27.91 -2.18 4.34
CA PHE A 422 27.22 -1.70 5.54
C PHE A 422 27.30 -2.74 6.66
N PRO A 423 27.64 -2.36 7.90
CA PRO A 423 27.63 -3.28 9.04
C PRO A 423 26.20 -3.71 9.37
N LEU A 424 26.05 -4.92 9.85
CA LEU A 424 24.75 -5.42 10.32
C LEU A 424 24.50 -4.90 11.74
N VAL A 425 23.39 -4.20 11.93
CA VAL A 425 22.90 -3.80 13.24
C VAL A 425 22.35 -5.03 13.96
N GLN A 426 22.92 -5.36 15.11
CA GLN A 426 22.56 -6.54 15.88
C GLN A 426 21.32 -6.25 16.73
N ILE A 427 20.14 -6.48 16.17
CA ILE A 427 18.85 -6.36 16.86
C ILE A 427 18.08 -7.68 16.80
N LYS A 428 17.34 -7.97 17.87
CA LYS A 428 16.41 -9.10 17.91
C LYS A 428 15.07 -8.63 17.33
N LYS A 429 14.66 -9.21 16.20
CA LYS A 429 13.40 -8.86 15.54
C LYS A 429 12.19 -9.46 16.25
N GLY A 430 11.10 -8.67 16.34
CA GLY A 430 9.81 -9.12 16.86
C GLY A 430 9.80 -9.40 18.38
N VAL A 431 10.73 -8.85 19.14
CA VAL A 431 10.82 -9.05 20.59
C VAL A 431 9.96 -8.05 21.37
N LEU A 432 9.69 -6.87 20.79
CA LEU A 432 8.96 -5.81 21.46
C LEU A 432 7.46 -5.95 21.24
N ALA A 433 6.78 -6.41 22.29
CA ALA A 433 5.32 -6.48 22.32
C ALA A 433 4.70 -5.09 22.51
N ASP A 434 3.41 -4.97 22.18
CA ASP A 434 2.67 -3.72 22.25
C ASP A 434 2.61 -3.14 23.67
N GLU A 435 2.58 -3.99 24.71
CA GLU A 435 2.56 -3.60 26.13
C GLU A 435 3.84 -2.85 26.56
N MET A 436 4.96 -3.11 25.89
CA MET A 436 6.22 -2.41 26.19
C MET A 436 6.23 -0.98 25.63
N ILE A 437 5.50 -0.74 24.56
CA ILE A 437 5.34 0.60 23.96
C ILE A 437 4.37 1.43 24.79
N GLN A 438 3.29 0.84 25.28
CA GLN A 438 2.28 1.49 26.11
C GLN A 438 2.90 2.09 27.38
N ARG A 439 3.77 1.36 28.06
CA ARG A 439 4.46 1.85 29.28
C ARG A 439 5.36 3.07 29.04
N GLY A 440 5.89 3.24 27.82
CA GLY A 440 6.70 4.40 27.46
C GLY A 440 5.87 5.63 27.15
N SER A 441 4.58 5.48 26.81
CA SER A 441 3.68 6.56 26.43
C SER A 441 2.80 7.08 27.60
N GLU A 442 2.64 6.32 28.69
CA GLU A 442 1.82 6.70 29.86
C GLU A 442 2.31 7.97 30.58
N ALA A 443 3.53 8.42 30.33
CA ALA A 443 4.06 9.65 30.91
C ALA A 443 3.49 10.94 30.25
N ASP A 444 2.92 10.85 29.04
CA ASP A 444 2.47 12.03 28.26
C ASP A 444 0.94 12.11 28.07
N TYR A 445 0.17 11.08 28.42
CA TYR A 445 -1.27 11.06 28.24
C TYR A 445 -1.98 10.95 29.59
N ALA A 446 -2.37 12.10 30.17
CA ALA A 446 -3.51 12.13 31.07
C ALA A 446 -4.73 11.56 30.31
N GLU A 447 -5.46 10.64 30.94
CA GLU A 447 -6.66 9.99 30.43
C GLU A 447 -7.57 10.97 29.67
N ASP A 448 -7.35 11.13 28.38
CA ASP A 448 -8.38 11.65 27.51
C ASP A 448 -9.37 10.51 27.34
N GLU A 449 -10.55 10.67 27.92
CA GLU A 449 -11.70 9.85 27.60
C GLU A 449 -11.70 9.63 26.09
N MET A 450 -11.48 8.37 25.68
CA MET A 450 -11.73 7.95 24.31
C MET A 450 -13.02 8.63 23.85
N PRO A 451 -13.09 9.19 22.65
CA PRO A 451 -14.38 9.46 22.09
C PRO A 451 -15.11 8.12 22.18
N SER A 452 -16.01 8.00 23.16
CA SER A 452 -16.99 6.93 23.19
C SER A 452 -17.46 6.79 21.76
N GLU A 453 -17.51 5.57 21.25
CA GLU A 453 -18.23 5.30 19.98
C GLU A 453 -19.38 6.26 19.94
N PRO A 454 -19.57 7.05 18.85
CA PRO A 454 -20.53 8.16 18.86
C PRO A 454 -21.79 7.65 19.54
N ALA A 455 -22.05 8.25 20.70
CA ALA A 455 -23.11 7.84 21.60
C ALA A 455 -24.35 7.74 20.74
N ASP A 456 -25.01 6.60 20.79
CA ASP A 456 -26.29 6.34 20.15
C ASP A 456 -26.37 6.89 18.71
N LEU A 457 -25.90 6.09 17.75
CA LEU A 457 -26.47 6.10 16.42
C LEU A 457 -27.92 5.65 16.60
N GLN A 458 -28.77 6.55 17.11
CA GLN A 458 -30.22 6.35 17.11
C GLN A 458 -30.62 6.11 15.67
N VAL A 459 -30.90 4.88 15.37
CA VAL A 459 -31.47 4.49 14.09
C VAL A 459 -32.87 5.05 14.09
N ALA A 460 -33.15 5.97 13.16
CA ALA A 460 -34.50 6.50 13.00
C ALA A 460 -35.48 5.34 12.76
N GLN A 461 -36.73 5.48 13.17
CA GLN A 461 -37.73 4.41 13.04
C GLN A 461 -37.84 3.88 11.58
N ASP A 462 -37.74 4.77 10.59
CA ASP A 462 -37.70 4.41 9.15
C ASP A 462 -36.45 3.60 8.77
N GLU A 463 -35.31 3.91 9.39
CA GLU A 463 -34.04 3.20 9.15
C GLU A 463 -34.05 1.80 9.78
N ALA A 464 -34.63 1.67 10.97
CA ALA A 464 -34.80 0.38 11.63
C ALA A 464 -35.72 -0.54 10.80
N ALA A 465 -36.85 -0.03 10.31
CA ALA A 465 -37.75 -0.77 9.43
C ALA A 465 -37.03 -1.18 8.13
N PHE A 466 -36.16 -0.32 7.60
CA PHE A 466 -35.40 -0.62 6.38
C PHE A 466 -34.35 -1.71 6.62
N LEU A 467 -33.65 -1.68 7.74
CA LEU A 467 -32.71 -2.74 8.14
C LEU A 467 -33.42 -4.07 8.34
N GLN A 468 -34.59 -4.06 8.98
CA GLN A 468 -35.41 -5.27 9.16
C GLN A 468 -35.85 -5.86 7.82
N ASP A 469 -36.27 -5.04 6.85
CA ASP A 469 -36.61 -5.48 5.49
C ASP A 469 -35.40 -6.10 4.76
N ILE A 470 -34.17 -5.64 5.02
CA ILE A 470 -32.96 -6.26 4.45
C ILE A 470 -32.77 -7.69 5.00
N VAL A 471 -33.06 -7.92 6.27
CA VAL A 471 -32.98 -9.25 6.89
C VAL A 471 -34.03 -10.19 6.30
N GLU A 472 -35.28 -9.74 6.26
CA GLU A 472 -36.42 -10.56 5.83
C GLU A 472 -36.43 -10.86 4.33
N HIS A 473 -35.93 -9.90 3.52
CA HIS A 473 -35.91 -9.96 2.07
C HIS A 473 -34.52 -9.74 1.50
N ARG A 474 -33.59 -10.60 1.83
CA ARG A 474 -32.15 -10.44 1.66
C ARG A 474 -31.71 -10.04 0.24
N PHE A 475 -32.26 -10.66 -0.79
CA PHE A 475 -31.88 -10.43 -2.19
C PHE A 475 -32.90 -9.62 -2.99
N SER A 476 -33.83 -8.95 -2.32
CA SER A 476 -34.80 -8.08 -3.00
C SER A 476 -34.12 -6.83 -3.56
N PRO A 477 -34.43 -6.45 -4.81
CA PRO A 477 -33.94 -5.21 -5.40
C PRO A 477 -34.41 -3.98 -4.62
N VAL A 478 -33.59 -2.93 -4.64
CA VAL A 478 -33.84 -1.70 -3.87
C VAL A 478 -35.21 -1.08 -4.17
N VAL A 479 -35.67 -1.11 -5.42
CA VAL A 479 -36.97 -0.54 -5.82
C VAL A 479 -38.13 -1.29 -5.20
N GLU A 480 -38.07 -2.63 -5.14
CA GLU A 480 -39.10 -3.45 -4.53
C GLU A 480 -39.20 -3.21 -3.02
N ARG A 481 -38.06 -2.96 -2.34
CA ARG A 481 -38.04 -2.57 -0.90
C ARG A 481 -38.78 -1.27 -0.67
N TYR A 482 -38.53 -0.27 -1.52
CA TYR A 482 -39.22 1.02 -1.39
C TYR A 482 -40.73 0.87 -1.51
N THR A 483 -41.17 0.05 -2.44
CA THR A 483 -42.62 -0.23 -2.62
C THR A 483 -43.20 -0.93 -1.39
N ARG A 484 -42.51 -1.94 -0.85
CA ARG A 484 -42.93 -2.71 0.33
C ARG A 484 -43.04 -1.85 1.58
N LEU A 485 -42.08 -0.94 1.75
CA LEU A 485 -42.01 -0.04 2.90
C LEU A 485 -42.84 1.24 2.70
N GLY A 486 -43.56 1.39 1.57
CA GLY A 486 -44.35 2.59 1.29
C GLY A 486 -43.50 3.85 1.10
N LEU A 487 -42.21 3.70 0.72
CA LEU A 487 -41.28 4.80 0.56
C LEU A 487 -41.27 5.34 -0.85
N SER A 488 -41.24 6.67 -1.01
CA SER A 488 -40.90 7.26 -2.30
C SER A 488 -39.44 6.95 -2.65
N ALA A 489 -39.10 6.88 -3.94
CA ALA A 489 -37.73 6.65 -4.40
C ALA A 489 -36.73 7.65 -3.78
N ARG A 490 -37.12 8.90 -3.56
CA ARG A 490 -36.31 9.93 -2.91
C ARG A 490 -36.03 9.57 -1.45
N LYS A 491 -37.07 9.25 -0.66
CA LYS A 491 -36.95 8.91 0.77
C LYS A 491 -36.19 7.61 0.96
N GLY A 492 -36.47 6.59 0.14
CA GLY A 492 -35.75 5.30 0.18
C GLY A 492 -34.26 5.44 -0.14
N ASN A 493 -33.88 6.27 -1.13
CA ASN A 493 -32.49 6.57 -1.42
C ASN A 493 -31.79 7.35 -0.29
N GLU A 494 -32.51 8.23 0.40
CA GLU A 494 -32.00 8.97 1.57
C GLU A 494 -31.68 8.01 2.73
N ILE A 495 -32.63 7.13 3.08
CA ILE A 495 -32.44 6.11 4.11
C ILE A 495 -31.30 5.15 3.75
N GLN A 496 -31.27 4.65 2.52
CA GLN A 496 -30.21 3.78 2.05
C GLN A 496 -28.84 4.46 2.16
N ARG A 497 -28.71 5.73 1.76
CA ARG A 497 -27.47 6.50 1.89
C ARG A 497 -27.06 6.63 3.36
N SER A 498 -27.99 7.02 4.21
CA SER A 498 -27.74 7.13 5.65
C SER A 498 -27.21 5.85 6.26
N LEU A 499 -27.88 4.71 6.01
CA LEU A 499 -27.47 3.40 6.49
C LEU A 499 -26.13 2.91 5.93
N THR A 500 -25.84 3.24 4.67
CA THR A 500 -24.53 2.94 4.06
C THR A 500 -23.42 3.74 4.73
N VAL A 501 -23.66 4.99 5.03
CA VAL A 501 -22.73 5.89 5.69
C VAL A 501 -22.48 5.52 7.14
N LYS A 502 -23.54 5.17 7.86
CA LYS A 502 -23.42 4.62 9.22
C LYS A 502 -22.69 3.28 9.26
N GLY A 503 -22.37 2.73 8.07
CA GLY A 503 -21.66 1.47 7.91
C GLY A 503 -22.51 0.24 8.25
N PHE A 504 -23.83 0.36 8.25
CA PHE A 504 -24.73 -0.78 8.54
C PHE A 504 -25.08 -1.59 7.31
N VAL A 505 -24.99 -0.99 6.11
CA VAL A 505 -25.41 -1.61 4.85
C VAL A 505 -24.34 -1.41 3.78
N THR A 506 -24.08 -2.47 3.00
CA THR A 506 -23.31 -2.41 1.74
C THR A 506 -24.23 -2.66 0.56
N SER A 507 -23.78 -2.29 -0.65
CA SER A 507 -24.55 -2.52 -1.87
C SER A 507 -23.70 -3.08 -2.98
N GLU A 508 -24.20 -4.11 -3.68
CA GLU A 508 -23.57 -4.66 -4.88
C GLU A 508 -24.53 -4.65 -6.06
N ALA A 509 -24.00 -4.47 -7.27
CA ALA A 509 -24.77 -4.52 -8.50
C ALA A 509 -24.75 -5.95 -9.06
N VAL A 510 -25.90 -6.60 -9.11
CA VAL A 510 -26.07 -7.92 -9.68
C VAL A 510 -26.77 -7.81 -11.03
N SER A 511 -26.26 -8.50 -12.07
CA SER A 511 -26.89 -8.54 -13.39
C SER A 511 -27.90 -9.69 -13.44
N ASP A 512 -29.13 -9.39 -13.86
CA ASP A 512 -30.17 -10.40 -14.14
C ASP A 512 -30.30 -10.71 -15.64
N GLY A 513 -29.31 -10.28 -16.44
CA GLY A 513 -29.28 -10.47 -17.89
C GLY A 513 -30.03 -9.40 -18.69
N ARG A 514 -31.01 -8.71 -18.11
CA ARG A 514 -31.78 -7.62 -18.74
C ARG A 514 -31.40 -6.27 -18.19
N CYS A 515 -31.10 -6.19 -16.90
CA CYS A 515 -30.67 -4.96 -16.24
C CYS A 515 -29.73 -5.25 -15.08
N ARG A 516 -29.02 -4.20 -14.61
CA ARG A 516 -28.26 -4.25 -13.37
C ARG A 516 -29.16 -3.87 -12.20
N ARG A 517 -29.30 -4.76 -11.23
CA ARG A 517 -30.06 -4.54 -10.00
C ARG A 517 -29.14 -4.29 -8.83
N LYS A 518 -29.46 -3.30 -8.01
CA LYS A 518 -28.71 -3.01 -6.78
C LYS A 518 -29.30 -3.84 -5.64
N ILE A 519 -28.48 -4.70 -5.05
CA ILE A 519 -28.81 -5.53 -3.89
C ILE A 519 -28.11 -4.97 -2.66
N LEU A 520 -28.80 -4.93 -1.53
CA LEU A 520 -28.28 -4.46 -0.25
C LEU A 520 -28.00 -5.64 0.68
N SER A 521 -26.88 -5.56 1.40
CA SER A 521 -26.51 -6.54 2.42
C SER A 521 -26.11 -5.83 3.71
N LEU A 522 -26.39 -6.45 4.86
CA LEU A 522 -25.93 -5.95 6.15
C LEU A 522 -24.43 -6.17 6.30
N THR A 523 -23.74 -5.21 6.88
CA THR A 523 -22.37 -5.36 7.38
C THR A 523 -22.35 -6.09 8.72
N GLU A 524 -21.18 -6.48 9.23
CA GLU A 524 -21.04 -7.01 10.60
C GLU A 524 -21.62 -6.06 11.63
N LYS A 525 -21.36 -4.75 11.48
CA LYS A 525 -21.90 -3.68 12.33
C LYS A 525 -23.45 -3.61 12.24
N GLY A 526 -24.01 -3.73 11.03
CA GLY A 526 -25.46 -3.73 10.84
C GLY A 526 -26.13 -4.98 11.46
N ARG A 527 -25.45 -6.12 11.43
CA ARG A 527 -25.92 -7.38 12.06
C ARG A 527 -25.87 -7.28 13.59
N ALA A 528 -24.75 -6.78 14.14
CA ALA A 528 -24.58 -6.56 15.57
C ALA A 528 -25.67 -5.61 16.13
N LEU A 529 -26.00 -4.54 15.40
CA LEU A 529 -27.06 -3.60 15.77
C LEU A 529 -28.43 -4.28 15.91
N LEU A 530 -28.72 -5.30 15.07
CA LEU A 530 -29.97 -6.06 15.11
C LEU A 530 -29.90 -7.30 16.02
N GLY A 531 -28.81 -7.50 16.74
CA GLY A 531 -28.60 -8.67 17.61
C GLY A 531 -28.48 -10.00 16.83
N LEU A 532 -28.10 -9.95 15.55
CA LEU A 532 -27.97 -11.12 14.70
C LEU A 532 -26.55 -11.73 14.85
N PRO A 533 -26.44 -13.08 14.85
CA PRO A 533 -25.12 -13.73 14.93
C PRO A 533 -24.25 -13.40 13.72
N GLU A 534 -22.92 -13.51 13.91
CA GLU A 534 -21.97 -13.40 12.80
C GLU A 534 -22.33 -14.38 11.68
N GLU A 535 -22.25 -13.92 10.45
CA GLU A 535 -22.51 -14.78 9.29
C GLU A 535 -21.30 -15.67 9.05
N GLY A 536 -21.46 -16.98 9.20
CA GLY A 536 -20.43 -17.95 8.82
C GLY A 536 -20.01 -17.72 7.36
N LYS A 537 -18.75 -18.00 7.01
CA LYS A 537 -18.26 -17.91 5.63
C LYS A 537 -19.12 -18.79 4.72
N ARG A 538 -20.07 -18.19 4.03
CA ARG A 538 -20.85 -18.88 3.00
C ARG A 538 -20.03 -19.00 1.72
N SER A 539 -20.27 -20.07 0.96
CA SER A 539 -19.64 -20.29 -0.34
C SER A 539 -20.14 -19.27 -1.37
N GLY A 540 -19.24 -18.61 -2.08
CA GLY A 540 -19.52 -17.70 -3.19
C GLY A 540 -19.83 -16.24 -2.81
N GLY A 541 -19.70 -15.33 -3.77
CA GLY A 541 -20.01 -13.89 -3.64
C GLY A 541 -21.51 -13.60 -3.73
N VAL A 542 -21.91 -12.30 -3.51
CA VAL A 542 -23.33 -11.86 -3.50
C VAL A 542 -24.07 -12.24 -4.79
N GLN A 543 -23.40 -12.16 -5.96
CA GLN A 543 -24.01 -12.55 -7.23
C GLN A 543 -24.36 -14.06 -7.28
N HIS A 544 -23.47 -14.91 -6.78
CA HIS A 544 -23.69 -16.35 -6.69
C HIS A 544 -24.88 -16.64 -5.75
N GLN A 545 -24.86 -16.10 -4.54
CA GLN A 545 -25.91 -16.30 -3.55
C GLN A 545 -27.27 -15.77 -4.02
N PHE A 546 -27.31 -14.65 -4.74
CA PHE A 546 -28.52 -14.11 -5.35
C PHE A 546 -29.16 -15.13 -6.30
N TRP A 547 -28.35 -15.75 -7.16
CA TRP A 547 -28.85 -16.73 -8.11
C TRP A 547 -29.24 -18.04 -7.45
N VAL A 548 -28.52 -18.52 -6.44
CA VAL A 548 -28.87 -19.69 -5.64
C VAL A 548 -30.23 -19.51 -4.99
N GLU A 549 -30.46 -18.40 -4.31
CA GLU A 549 -31.73 -18.15 -3.62
C GLU A 549 -32.89 -17.95 -4.59
N ARG A 550 -32.68 -17.22 -5.67
CA ARG A 550 -33.70 -17.04 -6.70
C ARG A 550 -34.10 -18.37 -7.32
N MET A 551 -33.14 -19.25 -7.55
CA MET A 551 -33.34 -20.57 -8.05
C MET A 551 -34.14 -21.44 -7.06
N ALA A 552 -33.80 -21.40 -5.79
CA ALA A 552 -34.50 -22.14 -4.75
C ALA A 552 -35.98 -21.75 -4.71
N VAL A 553 -36.31 -20.46 -4.72
CA VAL A 553 -37.69 -19.95 -4.72
C VAL A 553 -38.47 -20.41 -5.96
N GLU A 554 -37.87 -20.37 -7.15
CA GLU A 554 -38.53 -20.82 -8.38
C GLU A 554 -38.79 -22.34 -8.40
N LEU A 555 -37.87 -23.11 -7.84
CA LEU A 555 -38.05 -24.57 -7.69
C LEU A 555 -39.13 -24.91 -6.66
N GLU A 556 -39.15 -24.24 -5.53
CA GLU A 556 -40.18 -24.41 -4.50
C GLU A 556 -41.57 -24.06 -5.06
N ALA A 557 -41.67 -22.95 -5.83
CA ALA A 557 -42.89 -22.60 -6.54
C ALA A 557 -43.31 -23.66 -7.60
N GLY A 558 -42.35 -24.40 -8.16
CA GLY A 558 -42.55 -25.54 -9.06
C GLY A 558 -42.90 -26.85 -8.36
N GLY A 559 -43.04 -26.86 -7.03
CA GLY A 559 -43.41 -28.02 -6.21
C GLY A 559 -42.25 -28.98 -5.92
N TYR A 560 -41.00 -28.51 -6.01
CA TYR A 560 -39.82 -29.26 -5.55
C TYR A 560 -39.58 -29.00 -4.06
N GLN A 561 -39.12 -30.03 -3.37
CA GLN A 561 -38.49 -29.88 -2.05
C GLN A 561 -37.04 -29.47 -2.29
N VAL A 562 -36.63 -28.34 -1.77
CA VAL A 562 -35.29 -27.75 -2.03
C VAL A 562 -34.49 -27.68 -0.75
N GLU A 563 -33.27 -28.21 -0.77
CA GLU A 563 -32.31 -28.09 0.29
C GLU A 563 -31.12 -27.27 -0.19
N ARG A 564 -30.72 -26.26 0.59
CA ARG A 564 -29.63 -25.32 0.29
C ARG A 564 -28.35 -25.77 0.98
N GLU A 565 -27.19 -25.56 0.33
CA GLU A 565 -25.88 -25.92 0.84
C GLU A 565 -25.80 -27.37 1.35
N PHE A 566 -26.29 -28.31 0.53
CA PHE A 566 -26.40 -29.73 0.88
C PHE A 566 -25.01 -30.36 1.11
N PRO A 567 -24.70 -30.90 2.30
CA PRO A 567 -23.40 -31.48 2.60
C PRO A 567 -23.21 -32.85 1.92
N VAL A 568 -22.04 -33.02 1.25
CA VAL A 568 -21.69 -34.28 0.55
C VAL A 568 -20.41 -34.94 1.09
N GLY A 569 -19.97 -34.55 2.30
CA GLY A 569 -18.78 -35.09 2.96
C GLY A 569 -17.52 -34.22 2.76
N GLU A 570 -16.51 -34.46 3.59
CA GLU A 570 -15.21 -33.74 3.57
C GLU A 570 -15.30 -32.18 3.56
N GLY A 571 -16.35 -31.61 4.15
CA GLY A 571 -16.57 -30.17 4.19
C GLY A 571 -17.01 -29.56 2.86
N LYS A 572 -17.41 -30.37 1.88
CA LYS A 572 -17.96 -29.96 0.58
C LYS A 572 -19.47 -29.88 0.61
N THR A 573 -20.04 -28.88 -0.04
CA THR A 573 -21.48 -28.66 -0.17
C THR A 573 -21.89 -28.54 -1.63
N ILE A 574 -23.15 -28.88 -1.94
CA ILE A 574 -23.81 -28.61 -3.22
C ILE A 574 -24.70 -27.39 -3.01
N ASP A 575 -24.71 -26.45 -3.95
CA ASP A 575 -25.49 -25.22 -3.81
C ASP A 575 -26.97 -25.45 -3.53
N LEU A 576 -27.61 -26.30 -4.32
CA LEU A 576 -29.01 -26.71 -4.13
C LEU A 576 -29.21 -28.20 -4.48
N VAL A 577 -30.04 -28.85 -3.70
CA VAL A 577 -30.59 -30.17 -4.05
C VAL A 577 -32.12 -30.08 -4.14
N ALA A 578 -32.65 -30.42 -5.29
CA ALA A 578 -34.09 -30.41 -5.56
C ALA A 578 -34.64 -31.82 -5.66
N VAL A 579 -35.72 -32.13 -4.93
CA VAL A 579 -36.37 -33.45 -4.92
C VAL A 579 -37.83 -33.32 -5.36
N LYS A 580 -38.23 -34.09 -6.35
CA LYS A 580 -39.63 -34.23 -6.80
C LYS A 580 -39.84 -35.60 -7.41
N ASP A 581 -40.98 -36.24 -7.10
CA ASP A 581 -41.39 -37.56 -7.59
C ASP A 581 -40.29 -38.64 -7.40
N GLY A 582 -39.58 -38.58 -6.28
CA GLY A 582 -38.50 -39.50 -5.91
C GLY A 582 -37.15 -39.26 -6.64
N LYS A 583 -37.06 -38.33 -7.59
CA LYS A 583 -35.81 -37.96 -8.28
C LYS A 583 -35.08 -36.87 -7.52
N LYS A 584 -33.74 -37.04 -7.37
CA LYS A 584 -32.85 -36.10 -6.73
C LYS A 584 -31.94 -35.40 -7.76
N ILE A 585 -32.08 -34.10 -7.86
CA ILE A 585 -31.35 -33.26 -8.80
C ILE A 585 -30.36 -32.39 -8.02
N ALA A 586 -29.08 -32.51 -8.32
CA ALA A 586 -28.03 -31.58 -7.81
C ALA A 586 -27.91 -30.35 -8.72
N ILE A 587 -27.84 -29.18 -8.14
CA ILE A 587 -27.78 -27.92 -8.88
C ILE A 587 -26.60 -27.13 -8.35
N GLU A 588 -25.71 -26.74 -9.26
CA GLU A 588 -24.56 -25.86 -9.01
C GLU A 588 -24.68 -24.56 -9.81
N VAL A 589 -24.42 -23.44 -9.19
CA VAL A 589 -24.50 -22.12 -9.81
C VAL A 589 -23.11 -21.59 -10.08
N GLU A 590 -22.75 -21.42 -11.34
CA GLU A 590 -21.42 -21.04 -11.77
C GLU A 590 -21.37 -19.59 -12.27
N THR A 591 -20.53 -18.77 -11.63
CA THR A 591 -20.29 -17.36 -11.99
C THR A 591 -18.93 -17.12 -12.64
N GLY A 592 -18.19 -18.20 -12.97
CA GLY A 592 -16.89 -18.14 -13.62
C GLY A 592 -15.68 -17.94 -12.70
N LYS A 593 -15.87 -18.08 -11.37
CA LYS A 593 -14.81 -17.93 -10.35
C LYS A 593 -14.43 -19.22 -9.64
N SER A 594 -15.13 -20.32 -9.93
CA SER A 594 -15.01 -21.63 -9.28
C SER A 594 -14.60 -22.71 -10.26
N ASP A 595 -14.18 -23.87 -9.76
CA ASP A 595 -13.90 -25.07 -10.56
C ASP A 595 -15.21 -25.80 -10.89
N ALA A 596 -15.87 -25.36 -11.95
CA ALA A 596 -17.15 -25.93 -12.39
C ALA A 596 -17.08 -27.46 -12.67
N LEU A 597 -15.96 -27.91 -13.26
CA LEU A 597 -15.80 -29.34 -13.55
C LEU A 597 -15.64 -30.16 -12.26
N GLY A 598 -14.91 -29.68 -11.29
CA GLY A 598 -14.78 -30.27 -9.97
C GLY A 598 -16.11 -30.31 -9.22
N ASN A 599 -16.94 -29.26 -9.33
CA ASN A 599 -18.26 -29.20 -8.75
C ASN A 599 -19.22 -30.21 -9.41
N ILE A 600 -19.20 -30.33 -10.73
CA ILE A 600 -20.02 -31.35 -11.45
C ILE A 600 -19.61 -32.78 -11.05
N ARG A 601 -18.30 -33.08 -10.97
CA ARG A 601 -17.79 -34.38 -10.53
C ARG A 601 -18.25 -34.72 -9.12
N LYS A 602 -18.13 -33.79 -8.19
CA LYS A 602 -18.59 -33.89 -6.81
C LYS A 602 -20.08 -34.33 -6.75
N CYS A 603 -20.93 -33.73 -7.58
CA CYS A 603 -22.34 -34.07 -7.65
C CYS A 603 -22.60 -35.48 -8.24
N LEU A 604 -21.84 -35.86 -9.28
CA LEU A 604 -21.95 -37.20 -9.87
C LEU A 604 -21.50 -38.32 -8.89
N ASP A 605 -20.38 -38.07 -8.20
CA ASP A 605 -19.81 -39.00 -7.22
C ASP A 605 -20.75 -39.19 -6.00
N ALA A 606 -21.50 -38.16 -5.65
CA ALA A 606 -22.52 -38.21 -4.60
C ALA A 606 -23.81 -38.99 -4.99
N GLY A 607 -23.91 -39.46 -6.24
CA GLY A 607 -24.95 -40.38 -6.67
C GLY A 607 -26.30 -39.75 -7.01
N PHE A 608 -26.36 -38.47 -7.40
CA PHE A 608 -27.59 -37.81 -7.84
C PHE A 608 -28.08 -38.32 -9.20
N ASP A 609 -29.39 -38.31 -9.41
CA ASP A 609 -30.02 -38.78 -10.66
C ASP A 609 -29.62 -37.89 -11.85
N SER A 610 -29.52 -36.58 -11.63
CA SER A 610 -29.04 -35.63 -12.60
C SER A 610 -28.33 -34.44 -11.94
N VAL A 611 -27.43 -33.80 -12.69
CA VAL A 611 -26.69 -32.63 -12.28
C VAL A 611 -27.01 -31.46 -13.24
N VAL A 612 -27.45 -30.36 -12.70
CA VAL A 612 -27.72 -29.13 -13.45
C VAL A 612 -26.67 -28.06 -13.07
N CYS A 613 -25.86 -27.69 -14.03
CA CYS A 613 -24.92 -26.59 -13.88
C CYS A 613 -25.51 -25.32 -14.50
N LEU A 614 -25.84 -24.36 -13.67
CA LEU A 614 -26.44 -23.08 -14.06
C LEU A 614 -25.38 -22.02 -14.19
N THR A 615 -25.24 -21.45 -15.36
CA THR A 615 -24.21 -20.42 -15.61
C THR A 615 -24.83 -19.03 -15.78
N VAL A 616 -24.06 -18.01 -15.41
CA VAL A 616 -24.44 -16.61 -15.65
C VAL A 616 -23.73 -16.13 -16.93
N GLY A 617 -24.35 -16.45 -18.08
CA GLY A 617 -23.88 -16.07 -19.42
C GLY A 617 -23.60 -17.24 -20.35
N ALA A 618 -23.93 -17.06 -21.62
CA ALA A 618 -23.83 -18.09 -22.67
C ALA A 618 -22.40 -18.54 -22.97
N GLU A 619 -21.43 -17.63 -22.91
CA GLU A 619 -20.02 -17.96 -23.13
C GLU A 619 -19.50 -18.94 -22.07
N LEU A 620 -19.84 -18.69 -20.80
CA LEU A 620 -19.47 -19.58 -19.69
C LEU A 620 -20.15 -20.94 -19.85
N ALA A 621 -21.43 -20.98 -20.25
CA ALA A 621 -22.14 -22.24 -20.51
C ALA A 621 -21.46 -23.06 -21.59
N ASN A 622 -21.04 -22.44 -22.68
CA ASN A 622 -20.36 -23.11 -23.80
C ASN A 622 -18.98 -23.65 -23.38
N SER A 623 -18.23 -22.86 -22.64
CA SER A 623 -16.93 -23.28 -22.09
C SER A 623 -17.06 -24.50 -21.17
N ILE A 624 -18.03 -24.50 -20.26
CA ILE A 624 -18.25 -25.63 -19.34
C ILE A 624 -18.74 -26.87 -20.10
N ARG A 625 -19.63 -26.75 -21.10
CA ARG A 625 -20.02 -27.87 -21.97
C ARG A 625 -18.84 -28.52 -22.67
N GLU A 626 -17.92 -27.71 -23.18
CA GLU A 626 -16.69 -28.19 -23.81
C GLU A 626 -15.78 -28.91 -22.80
N GLN A 627 -15.63 -28.36 -21.60
CA GLN A 627 -14.87 -29.00 -20.52
C GLN A 627 -15.48 -30.36 -20.10
N VAL A 628 -16.82 -30.45 -19.96
CA VAL A 628 -17.53 -31.68 -19.63
C VAL A 628 -17.31 -32.76 -20.71
N ARG A 629 -17.39 -32.38 -21.99
CA ARG A 629 -17.14 -33.24 -23.14
C ARG A 629 -15.70 -33.74 -23.19
N ASN A 630 -14.74 -32.82 -23.02
CA ASN A 630 -13.30 -33.17 -23.04
C ASN A 630 -12.90 -34.05 -21.84
N ALA A 631 -13.61 -33.95 -20.72
CA ALA A 631 -13.37 -34.77 -19.54
C ALA A 631 -14.03 -36.16 -19.62
N GLY A 632 -14.76 -36.48 -20.68
CA GLY A 632 -15.44 -37.78 -20.87
C GLY A 632 -16.54 -38.10 -19.86
N LEU A 633 -17.17 -37.07 -19.26
CA LEU A 633 -18.23 -37.26 -18.29
C LEU A 633 -19.54 -37.66 -18.97
N ASN A 634 -20.42 -38.38 -18.24
CA ASN A 634 -21.68 -38.84 -18.79
C ASN A 634 -22.65 -37.67 -19.05
N GLU A 635 -22.64 -37.15 -20.29
CA GLU A 635 -23.48 -36.03 -20.73
C GLU A 635 -25.00 -36.30 -20.54
N SER A 636 -25.44 -37.54 -20.47
CA SER A 636 -26.87 -37.85 -20.26
C SER A 636 -27.37 -37.48 -18.87
N LYS A 637 -26.47 -37.41 -17.89
CA LYS A 637 -26.79 -37.00 -16.51
C LYS A 637 -26.47 -35.55 -16.21
N ILE A 638 -25.81 -34.83 -17.14
CA ILE A 638 -25.33 -33.43 -16.91
C ILE A 638 -26.06 -32.49 -17.85
N ARG A 639 -26.59 -31.43 -17.28
CA ARG A 639 -27.21 -30.36 -18.05
C ARG A 639 -26.54 -29.04 -17.70
N VAL A 640 -25.89 -28.40 -18.68
CA VAL A 640 -25.30 -27.07 -18.53
C VAL A 640 -26.15 -26.05 -19.27
N THR A 641 -26.64 -25.04 -18.58
CA THR A 641 -27.54 -24.05 -19.17
C THR A 641 -27.28 -22.65 -18.66
N ASP A 642 -27.52 -21.67 -19.55
CA ASP A 642 -27.44 -20.24 -19.19
C ASP A 642 -28.76 -19.81 -18.54
N ILE A 643 -28.68 -19.36 -17.29
CA ILE A 643 -29.79 -18.89 -16.48
C ILE A 643 -30.44 -17.60 -17.05
N LEU A 644 -29.71 -16.86 -17.90
CA LEU A 644 -30.20 -15.61 -18.49
C LEU A 644 -31.06 -15.82 -19.73
N GLN A 645 -30.97 -17.00 -20.37
CA GLN A 645 -31.67 -17.30 -21.63
C GLN A 645 -32.89 -18.25 -21.45
N ASN A 646 -32.87 -19.09 -20.43
CA ASN A 646 -33.88 -20.10 -20.25
C ASN A 646 -34.64 -19.94 -18.92
N SER A 647 -35.98 -20.02 -18.94
CA SER A 647 -36.73 -20.11 -17.69
C SER A 647 -36.48 -21.50 -17.08
N ILE A 648 -36.35 -21.54 -15.77
CA ILE A 648 -35.95 -22.71 -15.00
C ILE A 648 -36.94 -23.85 -15.14
N SER A 649 -38.23 -23.51 -15.23
CA SER A 649 -39.29 -24.49 -15.54
C SER A 649 -39.00 -25.27 -16.83
N THR A 650 -38.48 -24.61 -17.86
CA THR A 650 -38.12 -25.25 -19.14
C THR A 650 -36.90 -26.16 -19.01
N VAL A 651 -35.94 -25.80 -18.15
CA VAL A 651 -34.65 -26.52 -18.01
C VAL A 651 -34.84 -27.87 -17.27
N ILE A 652 -35.70 -27.90 -16.28
CA ILE A 652 -35.92 -29.11 -15.45
C ILE A 652 -37.05 -29.99 -16.01
N TYR A 653 -38.09 -29.41 -16.62
CA TYR A 653 -39.23 -30.12 -17.18
C TYR A 653 -38.98 -30.83 -18.54
N SER A 654 -37.94 -30.48 -19.28
CA SER A 654 -37.63 -31.13 -20.58
C SER A 654 -36.98 -32.53 -20.44
N GLY A 655 -37.11 -33.19 -19.30
CA GLY A 655 -36.58 -34.53 -19.02
C GLY A 655 -37.53 -35.72 -19.32
N ASP A 656 -38.81 -35.47 -19.59
CA ASP A 656 -39.72 -36.52 -20.08
C ASP A 656 -39.83 -36.42 -21.60
N GLY A 657 -39.26 -37.45 -22.26
CA GLY A 657 -39.29 -37.59 -23.72
C GLY A 657 -40.70 -37.55 -24.28
N SER A 658 -41.13 -36.38 -24.73
CA SER A 658 -42.15 -36.28 -25.77
C SER A 658 -41.81 -35.06 -26.63
N ALA A 659 -41.14 -35.33 -27.75
CA ALA A 659 -41.13 -34.47 -28.90
C ALA A 659 -42.59 -34.09 -29.24
N ARG A 660 -42.92 -32.79 -29.18
CA ARG A 660 -43.99 -32.25 -29.99
C ARG A 660 -43.41 -31.12 -30.85
N ASN A 661 -43.60 -31.31 -32.12
CA ASN A 661 -43.26 -30.55 -33.31
C ASN A 661 -43.26 -29.01 -33.14
#